data_f8ee48b4456b574156c41971d599f59d
#
_entry.id   f8ee48b4456b574156c41971d599f59d
#
_cell.length_a   1.000
_cell.length_b   1.000
_cell.length_c   1.000
_cell.angle_alpha   90.00
_cell.angle_beta   90.00
_cell.angle_gamma   90.00
#
_symmetry.space_group_name_H-M   'P 1'
#
loop_
_entity.id
_entity.type
_entity.pdbx_description
1 polymer ?
#
loop_
_entity_poly.entity_id
_entity_poly.type
_entity_poly.pdbx_seq_one_letter_code
_entity_poly.pdbx_strand_id
1 'polypeptide(L)'
;MVNKLWAGMCASSLLAVLAACGGHQPGTSATAASAAPPKATAADAAKFVAKVNADDKQLYPELTAANWVAENFITSDTQLLNAKGGERALTLQSQQIEQAKAFVGLADLAPEVARQLTLIKISSAIPPPSDPAQRAQLAALGTKLDGEYGAGKYCPPGKSGADCMNLDQLEQIIDHSRDPKALADAWAGWHSVGKPMREDYSKFAGLMNEGAKELGYHDVGELWRAGYDMSPADFANETERLWTQVQPLYEQLHCYVRGKLHDKYGDAVPANGLIPADLLGNMWAQQWGNIYDLVVPYKDAGSLDVSSVLQARHDALEKKELVAFRQSFAKAHPGKQPTVGDLDNVEHKVDTQYSIETAKIAEDFYTSIGLPPLPASFYEKSLLTRPRDRDVVCHASAWDMDQNGDVRIKMCIRPDEESLETIHHEMGHIYYFTMYNGQPFLYQQGAHDGFHEAIGDTITLSLTPQHLQKIGLVAKVSDDQKALINAQMKRALDKIAFLPFGKLIDQWRWKVFSGEISTADYNKGWWKLREQYQGIAPPVTRTEEDFDPGAKYHVPGNTPYTRYFLSFIIQFQFHKALCDAAGFKGPLYACDIYGNKDAGAKFMAMLKQGASEPWPDTLEKLTGTRQMDGSAIIEYFAPLMEYLKQQNQGKSCGWQLPDDPLAGPSSPTT
;
A
#
# COMPACT_ATOMS: atom_id res chain seq x y z
N MET A 1 -5.87 0.65 -5.33
CA MET A 1 -5.22 0.52 -6.66
C MET A 1 -5.73 1.49 -7.73
N VAL A 2 -6.95 1.92 -7.72
CA VAL A 2 -7.46 2.97 -8.63
C VAL A 2 -6.65 4.29 -8.52
N ASN A 3 -6.01 4.58 -7.38
CA ASN A 3 -5.16 5.76 -7.17
C ASN A 3 -3.70 5.64 -7.68
N LYS A 4 -3.27 4.49 -8.21
CA LYS A 4 -1.92 4.35 -8.81
C LYS A 4 -1.85 4.75 -10.30
N LEU A 5 -2.99 4.95 -10.96
CA LEU A 5 -3.09 5.30 -12.38
C LEU A 5 -2.78 6.78 -12.70
N TRP A 6 -2.49 7.61 -11.70
CA TRP A 6 -2.55 9.06 -11.83
C TRP A 6 -1.20 9.80 -11.79
N ALA A 7 -0.09 9.12 -11.79
CA ALA A 7 1.23 9.74 -11.80
C ALA A 7 2.02 9.34 -13.06
N GLY A 8 1.94 10.13 -14.08
CA GLY A 8 2.87 10.04 -15.19
C GLY A 8 2.35 10.58 -16.52
N MET A 9 3.02 11.61 -16.99
CA MET A 9 3.21 12.12 -18.36
C MET A 9 2.33 13.23 -18.91
N CYS A 10 3.01 14.35 -19.15
CA CYS A 10 2.72 15.33 -20.21
C CYS A 10 3.93 15.48 -21.13
N ALA A 11 3.73 15.36 -22.44
CA ALA A 11 4.65 15.92 -23.43
C ALA A 11 3.89 16.39 -24.68
N SER A 12 3.92 17.69 -24.88
CA SER A 12 3.94 18.53 -26.10
C SER A 12 3.35 18.04 -27.43
N SER A 13 2.43 18.82 -27.99
CA SER A 13 2.26 18.95 -29.43
C SER A 13 1.83 20.35 -29.87
N LEU A 14 2.49 20.83 -30.93
CA LEU A 14 2.46 22.14 -31.52
C LEU A 14 1.11 22.54 -32.17
N LEU A 15 0.87 23.84 -32.15
CA LEU A 15 -0.16 24.60 -32.88
C LEU A 15 -0.05 24.52 -34.40
N ALA A 16 -1.19 24.54 -35.08
CA ALA A 16 -1.32 25.08 -36.40
C ALA A 16 -2.52 26.07 -36.45
N VAL A 17 -2.20 27.33 -36.68
CA VAL A 17 -3.15 28.43 -36.89
C VAL A 17 -3.56 28.46 -38.35
N LEU A 18 -4.86 28.55 -38.65
CA LEU A 18 -5.36 29.01 -39.95
C LEU A 18 -6.39 30.12 -39.74
N ALA A 19 -5.99 31.28 -40.15
CA ALA A 19 -6.83 32.47 -40.22
C ALA A 19 -7.71 32.42 -41.48
N ALA A 20 -8.97 32.76 -41.34
CA ALA A 20 -9.83 33.15 -42.47
C ALA A 20 -10.58 34.44 -42.12
N CYS A 21 -10.29 35.48 -42.89
CA CYS A 21 -10.97 36.77 -42.86
C CYS A 21 -12.34 36.71 -43.54
N GLY A 22 -13.33 37.39 -42.99
CA GLY A 22 -14.64 37.60 -43.63
C GLY A 22 -15.49 38.67 -42.94
N GLY A 23 -15.63 39.76 -43.52
CA GLY A 23 -16.51 40.92 -43.67
C GLY A 23 -17.48 41.28 -42.53
N HIS A 24 -17.36 42.54 -42.12
CA HIS A 24 -18.31 43.29 -41.27
C HIS A 24 -19.56 43.77 -42.05
N GLN A 25 -20.72 43.61 -41.41
CA GLN A 25 -21.83 44.57 -41.57
C GLN A 25 -22.46 44.86 -40.19
N PRO A 26 -22.82 46.11 -39.86
CA PRO A 26 -23.35 46.47 -38.56
C PRO A 26 -24.88 46.26 -38.51
N GLY A 27 -25.29 45.27 -37.71
CA GLY A 27 -26.68 45.06 -37.33
C GLY A 27 -26.91 45.54 -35.89
N THR A 28 -27.94 46.35 -35.69
CA THR A 28 -28.40 46.94 -34.44
C THR A 28 -28.59 45.90 -33.34
N SER A 29 -27.83 46.07 -32.25
CA SER A 29 -27.93 45.25 -31.07
C SER A 29 -29.14 45.63 -30.22
N ALA A 30 -30.14 44.79 -30.18
CA ALA A 30 -31.04 44.73 -29.04
C ALA A 30 -30.30 43.98 -27.93
N THR A 31 -30.01 44.65 -26.83
CA THR A 31 -29.49 44.03 -25.58
C THR A 31 -30.56 43.12 -25.00
N ALA A 32 -30.52 41.83 -25.38
CA ALA A 32 -31.19 40.80 -24.62
C ALA A 32 -30.46 40.72 -23.28
N ALA A 33 -31.12 41.07 -22.19
CA ALA A 33 -30.64 40.79 -20.85
C ALA A 33 -30.37 39.28 -20.76
N SER A 34 -29.11 38.90 -20.61
CA SER A 34 -28.71 37.51 -20.35
C SER A 34 -29.41 37.10 -19.05
N ALA A 35 -30.46 36.29 -19.18
CA ALA A 35 -31.03 35.62 -18.02
C ALA A 35 -29.93 34.83 -17.34
N ALA A 36 -29.77 35.02 -16.02
CA ALA A 36 -28.86 34.21 -15.24
C ALA A 36 -29.15 32.71 -15.51
N PRO A 37 -28.15 31.88 -15.68
CA PRO A 37 -28.38 30.46 -15.92
C PRO A 37 -29.33 29.88 -14.86
N PRO A 38 -30.30 29.02 -15.23
CA PRO A 38 -31.23 28.47 -14.29
C PRO A 38 -30.45 27.75 -13.18
N LYS A 39 -30.85 27.96 -11.91
CA LYS A 39 -30.23 27.29 -10.77
C LYS A 39 -30.35 25.78 -10.96
N ALA A 40 -29.24 25.07 -10.75
CA ALA A 40 -29.21 23.60 -10.78
C ALA A 40 -30.25 23.00 -9.81
N THR A 41 -30.86 21.91 -10.20
CA THR A 41 -31.90 21.20 -9.40
C THR A 41 -31.41 19.84 -8.92
N ALA A 42 -32.11 19.23 -7.97
CA ALA A 42 -31.84 17.85 -7.52
C ALA A 42 -32.00 16.84 -8.67
N ALA A 43 -32.91 17.07 -9.61
CA ALA A 43 -33.09 16.24 -10.79
C ALA A 43 -31.89 16.35 -11.75
N ASP A 44 -31.29 17.53 -11.88
CA ASP A 44 -30.09 17.72 -12.69
C ASP A 44 -28.89 17.05 -12.03
N ALA A 45 -28.77 17.11 -10.71
CA ALA A 45 -27.76 16.39 -9.94
C ALA A 45 -27.85 14.87 -10.16
N ALA A 46 -29.05 14.28 -10.09
CA ALA A 46 -29.27 12.86 -10.34
C ALA A 46 -28.89 12.45 -11.77
N LYS A 47 -29.24 13.27 -12.78
CA LYS A 47 -28.82 13.03 -14.17
C LYS A 47 -27.31 13.11 -14.33
N PHE A 48 -26.67 14.08 -13.70
CA PHE A 48 -25.22 14.24 -13.72
C PHE A 48 -24.50 13.03 -13.13
N VAL A 49 -24.91 12.57 -11.95
CA VAL A 49 -24.34 11.40 -11.29
C VAL A 49 -24.53 10.13 -12.14
N ALA A 50 -25.70 9.95 -12.74
CA ALA A 50 -25.95 8.83 -13.64
C ALA A 50 -25.03 8.87 -14.88
N LYS A 51 -24.78 10.07 -15.42
CA LYS A 51 -23.86 10.27 -16.54
C LYS A 51 -22.42 9.93 -16.13
N VAL A 52 -21.95 10.40 -14.96
CA VAL A 52 -20.60 10.08 -14.45
C VAL A 52 -20.40 8.57 -14.34
N ASN A 53 -21.35 7.85 -13.70
CA ASN A 53 -21.26 6.39 -13.61
C ASN A 53 -21.17 5.71 -14.99
N ALA A 54 -21.89 6.22 -15.98
CA ALA A 54 -21.88 5.65 -17.34
C ALA A 54 -20.56 5.96 -18.08
N ASP A 55 -20.08 7.19 -18.01
CA ASP A 55 -18.84 7.61 -18.66
C ASP A 55 -17.62 6.88 -18.08
N ASP A 56 -17.55 6.77 -16.75
CA ASP A 56 -16.47 6.09 -16.07
C ASP A 56 -16.48 4.58 -16.35
N LYS A 57 -17.64 3.96 -16.29
CA LYS A 57 -17.82 2.53 -16.64
C LYS A 57 -17.41 2.23 -18.08
N GLN A 58 -17.65 3.17 -18.99
CA GLN A 58 -17.27 3.00 -20.39
C GLN A 58 -15.74 3.14 -20.60
N LEU A 59 -15.10 4.07 -19.89
CA LEU A 59 -13.68 4.37 -20.07
C LEU A 59 -12.78 3.37 -19.30
N TYR A 60 -13.24 2.88 -18.16
CA TYR A 60 -12.44 2.09 -17.21
C TYR A 60 -11.73 0.87 -17.84
N PRO A 61 -12.39 0.02 -18.66
CA PRO A 61 -11.70 -1.16 -19.23
C PRO A 61 -10.54 -0.80 -20.17
N GLU A 62 -10.63 0.34 -20.88
CA GLU A 62 -9.55 0.82 -21.75
C GLU A 62 -8.33 1.23 -20.91
N LEU A 63 -8.57 1.96 -19.82
CA LEU A 63 -7.50 2.44 -18.93
C LEU A 63 -6.80 1.30 -18.22
N THR A 64 -7.58 0.38 -17.65
CA THR A 64 -7.03 -0.79 -16.94
C THR A 64 -6.28 -1.72 -17.88
N ALA A 65 -6.76 -1.93 -19.11
CA ALA A 65 -6.06 -2.73 -20.12
C ALA A 65 -4.72 -2.09 -20.51
N ALA A 66 -4.67 -0.78 -20.73
CA ALA A 66 -3.43 -0.06 -21.05
C ALA A 66 -2.40 -0.19 -19.92
N ASN A 67 -2.83 -0.04 -18.67
CA ASN A 67 -1.97 -0.19 -17.51
C ASN A 67 -1.53 -1.64 -17.30
N TRP A 68 -2.44 -2.61 -17.44
CA TRP A 68 -2.12 -4.03 -17.37
C TRP A 68 -1.02 -4.41 -18.36
N VAL A 69 -1.15 -3.99 -19.63
CA VAL A 69 -0.14 -4.27 -20.66
C VAL A 69 1.17 -3.57 -20.36
N ALA A 70 1.15 -2.32 -19.88
CA ALA A 70 2.37 -1.57 -19.54
C ALA A 70 3.18 -2.22 -18.40
N GLU A 71 2.52 -2.90 -17.47
CA GLU A 71 3.20 -3.59 -16.37
C GLU A 71 3.61 -5.03 -16.69
N ASN A 72 2.91 -5.68 -17.64
CA ASN A 72 3.15 -7.09 -18.02
C ASN A 72 3.95 -7.26 -19.30
N PHE A 73 4.15 -6.20 -20.06
CA PHE A 73 4.93 -6.17 -21.29
C PHE A 73 5.57 -4.79 -21.45
N ILE A 74 6.71 -4.60 -20.79
CA ILE A 74 7.36 -3.29 -20.63
C ILE A 74 8.08 -2.91 -21.92
N THR A 75 7.51 -1.95 -22.67
CA THR A 75 8.09 -1.34 -23.87
C THR A 75 7.78 0.16 -23.92
N SER A 76 8.51 0.91 -24.76
CA SER A 76 8.18 2.32 -25.01
C SER A 76 6.75 2.54 -25.50
N ASP A 77 6.22 1.60 -26.28
CA ASP A 77 4.89 1.70 -26.88
C ASP A 77 3.79 1.46 -25.82
N THR A 78 3.96 0.44 -24.97
CA THR A 78 3.00 0.16 -23.91
C THR A 78 3.00 1.25 -22.84
N GLN A 79 4.16 1.82 -22.53
CA GLN A 79 4.28 2.99 -21.65
C GLN A 79 3.58 4.21 -22.24
N LEU A 80 3.72 4.46 -23.56
CA LEU A 80 3.04 5.55 -24.26
C LEU A 80 1.50 5.37 -24.20
N LEU A 81 1.00 4.15 -24.45
CA LEU A 81 -0.44 3.86 -24.38
C LEU A 81 -1.00 4.10 -22.98
N ASN A 82 -0.28 3.64 -21.95
CA ASN A 82 -0.66 3.86 -20.55
C ASN A 82 -0.68 5.36 -20.20
N ALA A 83 0.34 6.11 -20.64
CA ALA A 83 0.41 7.55 -20.43
C ALA A 83 -0.78 8.30 -21.06
N LYS A 84 -1.16 7.92 -22.30
CA LYS A 84 -2.32 8.52 -23.00
C LYS A 84 -3.63 8.16 -22.33
N GLY A 85 -3.78 6.94 -21.81
CA GLY A 85 -4.90 6.54 -20.99
C GLY A 85 -5.02 7.40 -19.72
N GLY A 86 -3.92 7.58 -18.98
CA GLY A 86 -3.86 8.43 -17.80
C GLY A 86 -4.24 9.89 -18.08
N GLU A 87 -3.70 10.49 -19.15
CA GLU A 87 -4.06 11.86 -19.56
C GLU A 87 -5.57 12.02 -19.81
N ARG A 88 -6.17 11.04 -20.49
CA ARG A 88 -7.61 11.04 -20.78
C ARG A 88 -8.45 10.90 -19.51
N ALA A 89 -8.05 10.01 -18.61
CA ALA A 89 -8.73 9.82 -17.33
C ALA A 89 -8.69 11.10 -16.47
N LEU A 90 -7.51 11.74 -16.34
CA LEU A 90 -7.33 13.01 -15.63
C LEU A 90 -8.22 14.11 -16.18
N THR A 91 -8.33 14.19 -17.51
CA THR A 91 -9.17 15.19 -18.17
C THR A 91 -10.63 14.97 -17.82
N LEU A 92 -11.13 13.73 -17.90
CA LEU A 92 -12.52 13.39 -17.55
C LEU A 92 -12.82 13.70 -16.08
N GLN A 93 -11.97 13.28 -15.17
CA GLN A 93 -12.15 13.53 -13.74
C GLN A 93 -12.19 15.02 -13.41
N SER A 94 -11.25 15.80 -13.97
CA SER A 94 -11.24 17.25 -13.77
C SER A 94 -12.54 17.90 -14.25
N GLN A 95 -13.09 17.45 -15.37
CA GLN A 95 -14.38 17.94 -15.89
C GLN A 95 -15.54 17.53 -14.99
N GLN A 96 -15.56 16.31 -14.48
CA GLN A 96 -16.59 15.82 -13.57
C GLN A 96 -16.58 16.59 -12.24
N ILE A 97 -15.40 16.80 -11.64
CA ILE A 97 -15.25 17.59 -10.42
C ILE A 97 -15.73 19.03 -10.63
N GLU A 98 -15.37 19.67 -11.75
CA GLU A 98 -15.80 21.04 -12.06
C GLU A 98 -17.32 21.13 -12.21
N GLN A 99 -17.94 20.19 -12.93
CA GLN A 99 -19.39 20.14 -13.08
C GLN A 99 -20.11 19.86 -11.76
N ALA A 100 -19.52 19.05 -10.87
CA ALA A 100 -20.10 18.74 -9.56
C ALA A 100 -20.22 19.98 -8.66
N LYS A 101 -19.38 21.03 -8.86
CA LYS A 101 -19.47 22.30 -8.10
C LYS A 101 -20.85 22.98 -8.22
N ALA A 102 -21.53 22.80 -9.35
CA ALA A 102 -22.88 23.37 -9.58
C ALA A 102 -23.95 22.82 -8.62
N PHE A 103 -23.69 21.69 -7.96
CA PHE A 103 -24.61 20.99 -7.08
C PHE A 103 -24.27 21.14 -5.58
N VAL A 104 -23.23 21.91 -5.26
CA VAL A 104 -22.82 22.16 -3.86
C VAL A 104 -23.91 22.98 -3.15
N GLY A 105 -24.33 22.50 -1.98
CA GLY A 105 -25.32 23.19 -1.14
C GLY A 105 -26.77 23.09 -1.63
N LEU A 106 -27.07 22.24 -2.61
CA LEU A 106 -28.46 21.94 -2.98
C LEU A 106 -29.18 21.24 -1.82
N ALA A 107 -30.35 21.76 -1.46
CA ALA A 107 -31.27 21.08 -0.57
C ALA A 107 -31.99 19.94 -1.31
N ASP A 108 -32.54 18.97 -0.56
CA ASP A 108 -33.43 17.92 -1.07
C ASP A 108 -32.80 16.92 -2.05
N LEU A 109 -31.46 16.76 -1.98
CA LEU A 109 -30.79 15.65 -2.69
C LEU A 109 -31.17 14.31 -2.08
N ALA A 110 -31.46 13.31 -2.92
CA ALA A 110 -31.56 11.93 -2.48
C ALA A 110 -30.21 11.49 -1.86
N PRO A 111 -30.22 10.74 -0.73
CA PRO A 111 -28.97 10.40 -0.02
C PRO A 111 -27.91 9.75 -0.91
N GLU A 112 -28.32 8.85 -1.82
CA GLU A 112 -27.45 8.18 -2.78
C GLU A 112 -26.82 9.15 -3.80
N VAL A 113 -27.54 10.20 -4.21
CA VAL A 113 -27.00 11.25 -5.10
C VAL A 113 -26.01 12.12 -4.34
N ALA A 114 -26.36 12.52 -3.12
CA ALA A 114 -25.47 13.30 -2.25
C ALA A 114 -24.16 12.57 -1.98
N ARG A 115 -24.23 11.25 -1.67
CA ARG A 115 -23.07 10.40 -1.45
C ARG A 115 -22.16 10.35 -2.67
N GLN A 116 -22.72 10.11 -3.85
CA GLN A 116 -21.93 10.03 -5.09
C GLN A 116 -21.31 11.37 -5.47
N LEU A 117 -22.01 12.49 -5.27
CA LEU A 117 -21.42 13.83 -5.46
C LEU A 117 -20.22 14.07 -4.52
N THR A 118 -20.31 13.59 -3.27
CA THR A 118 -19.18 13.65 -2.33
C THR A 118 -18.00 12.83 -2.86
N LEU A 119 -18.22 11.60 -3.30
CA LEU A 119 -17.17 10.74 -3.86
C LEU A 119 -16.51 11.35 -5.10
N ILE A 120 -17.29 11.97 -6.01
CA ILE A 120 -16.74 12.70 -7.16
C ILE A 120 -15.81 13.83 -6.70
N LYS A 121 -16.25 14.61 -5.71
CA LYS A 121 -15.50 15.78 -5.21
C LYS A 121 -14.14 15.39 -4.60
N ILE A 122 -14.09 14.28 -3.86
CA ILE A 122 -12.88 13.82 -3.16
C ILE A 122 -12.06 12.78 -3.96
N SER A 123 -12.45 12.50 -5.20
CA SER A 123 -11.83 11.43 -6.00
C SER A 123 -10.37 11.68 -6.36
N SER A 124 -9.88 12.92 -6.32
CA SER A 124 -8.51 13.26 -6.71
C SER A 124 -7.56 13.38 -5.53
N ALA A 125 -6.51 12.54 -5.52
CA ALA A 125 -5.39 12.70 -4.60
C ALA A 125 -4.46 13.86 -4.99
N ILE A 126 -4.55 14.33 -6.24
CA ILE A 126 -3.79 15.46 -6.80
C ILE A 126 -4.81 16.46 -7.38
N PRO A 127 -5.45 17.28 -6.53
CA PRO A 127 -6.46 18.23 -7.02
C PRO A 127 -5.82 19.29 -7.92
N PRO A 128 -6.15 19.31 -9.23
CA PRO A 128 -5.55 20.26 -10.16
C PRO A 128 -6.21 21.63 -10.04
N PRO A 129 -5.43 22.73 -10.12
CA PRO A 129 -5.99 24.06 -10.29
C PRO A 129 -6.82 24.20 -11.57
N SER A 130 -7.80 25.10 -11.59
CA SER A 130 -8.61 25.40 -12.77
C SER A 130 -7.82 26.13 -13.86
N ASP A 131 -6.76 26.85 -13.49
CA ASP A 131 -5.86 27.51 -14.45
C ASP A 131 -5.08 26.48 -15.28
N PRO A 132 -5.16 26.51 -16.62
CA PRO A 132 -4.51 25.52 -17.49
C PRO A 132 -2.98 25.51 -17.39
N ALA A 133 -2.33 26.65 -17.14
CA ALA A 133 -0.89 26.72 -17.05
C ALA A 133 -0.39 26.12 -15.73
N GLN A 134 -1.07 26.41 -14.62
CA GLN A 134 -0.80 25.82 -13.31
C GLN A 134 -1.06 24.29 -13.31
N ARG A 135 -2.12 23.84 -13.97
CA ARG A 135 -2.43 22.42 -14.14
C ARG A 135 -1.34 21.68 -14.93
N ALA A 136 -0.87 22.28 -16.02
CA ALA A 136 0.23 21.72 -16.81
C ALA A 136 1.54 21.67 -15.99
N GLN A 137 1.82 22.71 -15.20
CA GLN A 137 2.97 22.74 -14.30
C GLN A 137 2.87 21.67 -13.20
N LEU A 138 1.69 21.49 -12.59
CA LEU A 138 1.45 20.45 -11.58
C LEU A 138 1.74 19.06 -12.14
N ALA A 139 1.21 18.76 -13.33
CA ALA A 139 1.45 17.49 -14.00
C ALA A 139 2.94 17.25 -14.32
N ALA A 140 3.64 18.28 -14.81
CA ALA A 140 5.06 18.21 -15.12
C ALA A 140 5.91 17.97 -13.86
N LEU A 141 5.59 18.64 -12.75
CA LEU A 141 6.27 18.44 -11.46
C LEU A 141 6.04 17.05 -10.90
N GLY A 142 4.80 16.54 -10.93
CA GLY A 142 4.50 15.18 -10.49
C GLY A 142 5.30 14.13 -11.26
N THR A 143 5.32 14.23 -12.60
CA THR A 143 6.12 13.34 -13.46
C THR A 143 7.62 13.44 -13.16
N LYS A 144 8.12 14.67 -12.93
CA LYS A 144 9.53 14.88 -12.62
C LYS A 144 9.92 14.24 -11.29
N LEU A 145 9.14 14.46 -10.23
CA LEU A 145 9.38 13.90 -8.90
C LEU A 145 9.37 12.38 -8.90
N ASP A 146 8.40 11.78 -9.59
CA ASP A 146 8.31 10.32 -9.74
C ASP A 146 9.50 9.76 -10.53
N GLY A 147 9.88 10.43 -11.62
CA GLY A 147 11.04 10.06 -12.44
C GLY A 147 12.37 10.19 -11.71
N GLU A 148 12.57 11.24 -10.92
CA GLU A 148 13.78 11.44 -10.11
C GLU A 148 13.92 10.34 -9.03
N TYR A 149 12.81 9.96 -8.39
CA TYR A 149 12.80 8.83 -7.46
C TYR A 149 13.13 7.51 -8.17
N GLY A 150 12.45 7.20 -9.27
CA GLY A 150 12.61 5.94 -10.01
C GLY A 150 14.01 5.77 -10.64
N ALA A 151 14.63 6.87 -11.07
CA ALA A 151 15.98 6.87 -11.62
C ALA A 151 17.08 7.03 -10.56
N GLY A 152 16.70 7.20 -9.29
CA GLY A 152 17.59 7.48 -8.17
C GLY A 152 18.69 6.42 -8.02
N LYS A 153 19.92 6.90 -7.87
CA LYS A 153 21.11 6.06 -7.61
C LYS A 153 22.06 6.76 -6.67
N TYR A 154 22.70 5.97 -5.85
CA TYR A 154 23.83 6.41 -5.03
C TYR A 154 25.15 5.96 -5.64
N CYS A 155 26.05 6.91 -5.86
CA CYS A 155 27.41 6.63 -6.29
C CYS A 155 28.35 6.85 -5.09
N PRO A 156 28.97 5.79 -4.53
CA PRO A 156 29.96 5.94 -3.45
C PRO A 156 31.10 6.88 -3.87
N PRO A 157 31.77 7.54 -2.93
CA PRO A 157 32.87 8.46 -3.23
C PRO A 157 33.92 7.85 -4.16
N GLY A 158 34.21 8.54 -5.27
CA GLY A 158 35.15 8.09 -6.29
C GLY A 158 34.62 7.05 -7.27
N LYS A 159 33.33 6.68 -7.17
CA LYS A 159 32.63 5.75 -8.09
C LYS A 159 31.70 6.50 -9.04
N SER A 160 31.39 5.89 -10.20
CA SER A 160 30.47 6.47 -11.19
C SER A 160 29.96 5.38 -12.14
N GLY A 161 28.89 5.69 -12.87
CA GLY A 161 28.34 4.80 -13.91
C GLY A 161 27.83 3.47 -13.34
N ALA A 162 28.39 2.35 -13.77
CA ALA A 162 27.97 1.00 -13.35
C ALA A 162 28.25 0.69 -11.86
N ASP A 163 29.11 1.46 -11.21
CA ASP A 163 29.41 1.29 -9.78
C ASP A 163 28.41 2.01 -8.87
N CYS A 164 27.48 2.78 -9.43
CA CYS A 164 26.41 3.42 -8.66
C CYS A 164 25.28 2.41 -8.39
N MET A 165 24.78 2.42 -7.16
CA MET A 165 23.76 1.48 -6.68
C MET A 165 22.36 2.10 -6.76
N ASN A 166 21.39 1.32 -7.21
CA ASN A 166 19.97 1.65 -7.13
C ASN A 166 19.39 1.26 -5.76
N LEU A 167 18.09 1.53 -5.56
CA LEU A 167 17.41 1.19 -4.31
C LEU A 167 17.54 -0.28 -3.94
N ASP A 168 17.23 -1.20 -4.88
CA ASP A 168 17.25 -2.65 -4.61
C ASP A 168 18.62 -3.12 -4.12
N GLN A 169 19.70 -2.60 -4.71
CA GLN A 169 21.06 -2.95 -4.31
C GLN A 169 21.43 -2.40 -2.92
N LEU A 170 20.92 -1.22 -2.57
CA LEU A 170 21.12 -0.63 -1.25
C LEU A 170 20.25 -1.32 -0.18
N GLU A 171 19.03 -1.73 -0.53
CA GLU A 171 18.17 -2.52 0.35
C GLU A 171 18.81 -3.86 0.68
N GLN A 172 19.44 -4.55 -0.27
CA GLN A 172 20.19 -5.79 0.02
C GLN A 172 21.28 -5.59 1.09
N ILE A 173 21.91 -4.41 1.14
CA ILE A 173 22.88 -4.09 2.20
C ILE A 173 22.15 -3.88 3.53
N ILE A 174 21.08 -3.09 3.54
CA ILE A 174 20.29 -2.78 4.75
C ILE A 174 19.69 -4.06 5.36
N ASP A 175 19.19 -4.96 4.52
CA ASP A 175 18.50 -6.18 4.94
C ASP A 175 19.48 -7.22 5.54
N HIS A 176 20.64 -7.38 4.93
CA HIS A 176 21.52 -8.52 5.21
C HIS A 176 22.82 -8.14 5.91
N SER A 177 23.31 -6.91 5.79
CA SER A 177 24.53 -6.49 6.47
C SER A 177 24.30 -6.37 7.98
N ARG A 178 25.39 -6.56 8.73
CA ARG A 178 25.46 -6.29 10.18
C ARG A 178 26.66 -5.39 10.51
N ASP A 179 27.28 -4.80 9.47
CA ASP A 179 28.36 -3.82 9.61
C ASP A 179 27.74 -2.41 9.70
N PRO A 180 27.86 -1.71 10.85
CA PRO A 180 27.25 -0.40 11.04
C PRO A 180 27.68 0.63 10.00
N LYS A 181 28.95 0.57 9.55
CA LYS A 181 29.44 1.51 8.54
C LYS A 181 28.77 1.29 7.19
N ALA A 182 28.66 0.04 6.75
CA ALA A 182 28.01 -0.30 5.49
C ALA A 182 26.51 0.07 5.52
N LEU A 183 25.85 -0.15 6.66
CA LEU A 183 24.44 0.22 6.87
C LEU A 183 24.24 1.74 6.80
N ALA A 184 25.06 2.52 7.54
CA ALA A 184 24.97 3.98 7.52
C ALA A 184 25.30 4.57 6.13
N ASP A 185 26.30 4.04 5.43
CA ASP A 185 26.67 4.48 4.08
C ASP A 185 25.53 4.18 3.07
N ALA A 186 24.91 2.99 3.12
CA ALA A 186 23.81 2.61 2.25
C ALA A 186 22.56 3.47 2.53
N TRP A 187 22.23 3.66 3.80
CA TRP A 187 21.11 4.49 4.23
C TRP A 187 21.28 5.95 3.77
N ALA A 188 22.41 6.57 4.10
CA ALA A 188 22.71 7.97 3.72
C ALA A 188 22.75 8.13 2.20
N GLY A 189 23.31 7.11 1.52
CA GLY A 189 23.37 7.06 0.06
C GLY A 189 22.00 7.16 -0.58
N TRP A 190 21.04 6.32 -0.16
CA TRP A 190 19.69 6.39 -0.70
C TRP A 190 18.96 7.70 -0.32
N HIS A 191 19.05 8.14 0.93
CA HIS A 191 18.40 9.37 1.37
C HIS A 191 18.93 10.64 0.67
N SER A 192 20.11 10.59 0.06
CA SER A 192 20.62 11.69 -0.76
C SER A 192 19.84 11.90 -2.07
N VAL A 193 19.12 10.88 -2.55
CA VAL A 193 18.27 10.94 -3.76
C VAL A 193 17.12 11.95 -3.59
N GLY A 194 16.63 12.15 -2.36
CA GLY A 194 15.57 13.12 -2.09
C GLY A 194 16.01 14.58 -2.23
N LYS A 195 17.27 14.89 -1.99
CA LYS A 195 17.78 16.27 -1.94
C LYS A 195 17.40 17.16 -3.14
N PRO A 196 17.57 16.75 -4.41
CA PRO A 196 17.18 17.57 -5.56
C PRO A 196 15.66 17.79 -5.69
N MET A 197 14.83 16.93 -5.11
CA MET A 197 13.37 16.99 -5.22
C MET A 197 12.73 18.08 -4.36
N ARG A 198 13.45 18.60 -3.35
CA ARG A 198 12.88 19.46 -2.28
C ARG A 198 12.16 20.71 -2.81
N GLU A 199 12.78 21.46 -3.73
CA GLU A 199 12.20 22.68 -4.27
C GLU A 199 10.97 22.37 -5.16
N ASP A 200 11.07 21.35 -5.99
CA ASP A 200 9.98 20.96 -6.87
C ASP A 200 8.80 20.36 -6.09
N TYR A 201 9.05 19.62 -5.01
CA TYR A 201 8.02 19.16 -4.11
C TYR A 201 7.27 20.33 -3.42
N SER A 202 7.98 21.38 -3.02
CA SER A 202 7.35 22.58 -2.46
C SER A 202 6.41 23.27 -3.46
N LYS A 203 6.84 23.40 -4.71
CA LYS A 203 6.00 23.98 -5.78
C LYS A 203 4.80 23.07 -6.08
N PHE A 204 5.01 21.76 -6.12
CA PHE A 204 3.99 20.75 -6.33
C PHE A 204 2.91 20.82 -5.24
N ALA A 205 3.31 20.83 -3.97
CA ALA A 205 2.40 20.98 -2.83
C ALA A 205 1.60 22.29 -2.88
N GLY A 206 2.25 23.40 -3.25
CA GLY A 206 1.58 24.70 -3.44
C GLY A 206 0.49 24.67 -4.50
N LEU A 207 0.77 24.08 -5.67
CA LEU A 207 -0.20 23.97 -6.76
C LEU A 207 -1.37 23.03 -6.39
N MET A 208 -1.11 21.94 -5.71
CA MET A 208 -2.19 21.08 -5.19
C MET A 208 -3.09 21.82 -4.19
N ASN A 209 -2.51 22.64 -3.32
CA ASN A 209 -3.28 23.46 -2.38
C ASN A 209 -4.20 24.45 -3.09
N GLU A 210 -3.76 25.06 -4.20
CA GLU A 210 -4.66 25.92 -5.01
C GLU A 210 -5.85 25.12 -5.53
N GLY A 211 -5.63 23.91 -6.07
CA GLY A 211 -6.71 23.03 -6.50
C GLY A 211 -7.65 22.62 -5.36
N ALA A 212 -7.12 22.30 -4.18
CA ALA A 212 -7.93 21.96 -3.00
C ALA A 212 -8.81 23.14 -2.53
N LYS A 213 -8.27 24.37 -2.55
CA LYS A 213 -9.02 25.58 -2.22
C LYS A 213 -10.20 25.81 -3.18
N GLU A 214 -10.02 25.56 -4.46
CA GLU A 214 -11.11 25.65 -5.44
C GLU A 214 -12.24 24.64 -5.15
N LEU A 215 -11.92 23.50 -4.49
CA LEU A 215 -12.89 22.52 -4.02
C LEU A 215 -13.53 22.87 -2.66
N GLY A 216 -13.11 23.99 -2.05
CA GLY A 216 -13.62 24.49 -0.78
C GLY A 216 -12.96 23.89 0.47
N TYR A 217 -11.74 23.37 0.33
CA TYR A 217 -10.87 22.94 1.44
C TYR A 217 -9.77 23.97 1.68
N HIS A 218 -9.21 24.05 2.88
CA HIS A 218 -8.10 24.97 3.15
C HIS A 218 -6.79 24.50 2.49
N ASP A 219 -6.60 23.20 2.44
CA ASP A 219 -5.41 22.57 1.87
C ASP A 219 -5.70 21.12 1.41
N VAL A 220 -4.72 20.47 0.79
CA VAL A 220 -4.81 19.08 0.33
C VAL A 220 -4.96 18.10 1.50
N GLY A 221 -4.37 18.40 2.66
CA GLY A 221 -4.47 17.54 3.84
C GLY A 221 -5.91 17.48 4.38
N GLU A 222 -6.66 18.59 4.31
CA GLU A 222 -8.09 18.58 4.63
C GLU A 222 -8.90 17.78 3.61
N LEU A 223 -8.62 17.96 2.31
CA LEU A 223 -9.27 17.17 1.25
C LEU A 223 -9.06 15.66 1.45
N TRP A 224 -7.84 15.24 1.74
CA TRP A 224 -7.55 13.83 1.97
C TRP A 224 -8.26 13.27 3.19
N ARG A 225 -8.26 14.00 4.31
CA ARG A 225 -8.97 13.60 5.53
C ARG A 225 -10.48 13.55 5.35
N ALA A 226 -11.05 14.44 4.54
CA ALA A 226 -12.48 14.42 4.24
C ALA A 226 -12.91 13.13 3.50
N GLY A 227 -11.98 12.43 2.86
CA GLY A 227 -12.21 11.12 2.22
C GLY A 227 -12.56 9.99 3.18
N TYR A 228 -12.44 10.22 4.49
CA TYR A 228 -12.77 9.24 5.52
C TYR A 228 -14.13 9.46 6.20
N ASP A 229 -15.08 10.12 5.53
CA ASP A 229 -16.44 10.37 6.02
C ASP A 229 -16.50 11.03 7.44
N MET A 230 -15.50 11.82 7.77
CA MET A 230 -15.35 12.55 9.02
C MET A 230 -14.93 13.99 8.73
N SER A 231 -15.10 14.89 9.71
CA SER A 231 -14.42 16.17 9.59
C SER A 231 -12.90 15.97 9.60
N PRO A 232 -12.11 16.79 8.88
CA PRO A 232 -10.65 16.67 8.87
C PRO A 232 -10.01 16.67 10.26
N ALA A 233 -10.59 17.42 11.20
CA ALA A 233 -10.14 17.48 12.60
C ALA A 233 -10.50 16.19 13.37
N ASP A 234 -11.71 15.68 13.21
CA ASP A 234 -12.13 14.43 13.85
C ASP A 234 -11.30 13.24 13.36
N PHE A 235 -11.00 13.19 12.06
CA PHE A 235 -10.14 12.13 11.53
C PHE A 235 -8.70 12.22 12.06
N ALA A 236 -8.14 13.42 12.18
CA ALA A 236 -6.82 13.61 12.80
C ALA A 236 -6.82 13.12 14.27
N ASN A 237 -7.88 13.45 15.04
CA ASN A 237 -8.05 12.98 16.40
C ASN A 237 -8.25 11.45 16.47
N GLU A 238 -8.96 10.86 15.49
CA GLU A 238 -9.18 9.42 15.42
C GLU A 238 -7.86 8.66 15.19
N THR A 239 -7.00 9.15 14.30
CA THR A 239 -5.67 8.54 14.10
C THR A 239 -4.78 8.63 15.34
N GLU A 240 -4.88 9.72 16.13
CA GLU A 240 -4.16 9.87 17.40
C GLU A 240 -4.72 8.95 18.48
N ARG A 241 -6.03 8.82 18.57
CA ARG A 241 -6.71 7.91 19.49
C ARG A 241 -6.31 6.46 19.23
N LEU A 242 -6.31 6.03 17.97
CA LEU A 242 -5.88 4.68 17.57
C LEU A 242 -4.41 4.44 17.92
N TRP A 243 -3.54 5.41 17.66
CA TRP A 243 -2.14 5.31 18.04
C TRP A 243 -1.99 5.13 19.57
N THR A 244 -2.68 5.94 20.37
CA THR A 244 -2.63 5.86 21.84
C THR A 244 -3.02 4.47 22.36
N GLN A 245 -3.94 3.77 21.69
CA GLN A 245 -4.33 2.41 22.08
C GLN A 245 -3.20 1.39 21.86
N VAL A 246 -2.42 1.53 20.79
CA VAL A 246 -1.39 0.53 20.38
C VAL A 246 0.02 0.91 20.83
N GLN A 247 0.27 2.18 21.14
CA GLN A 247 1.55 2.72 21.59
C GLN A 247 2.21 1.91 22.72
N PRO A 248 1.48 1.46 23.78
CA PRO A 248 2.11 0.70 24.86
C PRO A 248 2.76 -0.60 24.40
N LEU A 249 2.19 -1.29 23.39
CA LEU A 249 2.77 -2.49 22.82
C LEU A 249 4.01 -2.14 21.97
N TYR A 250 3.92 -1.08 21.17
CA TYR A 250 5.05 -0.59 20.39
C TYR A 250 6.24 -0.21 21.29
N GLU A 251 6.01 0.52 22.38
CA GLU A 251 7.06 0.93 23.31
C GLU A 251 7.77 -0.27 23.95
N GLN A 252 7.02 -1.32 24.29
CA GLN A 252 7.63 -2.55 24.83
C GLN A 252 8.44 -3.30 23.76
N LEU A 253 7.97 -3.35 22.51
CA LEU A 253 8.71 -3.93 21.40
C LEU A 253 9.98 -3.13 21.13
N HIS A 254 9.87 -1.79 21.01
CA HIS A 254 11.01 -0.88 20.81
C HIS A 254 12.06 -1.05 21.91
N CYS A 255 11.64 -1.08 23.17
CA CYS A 255 12.53 -1.27 24.33
C CYS A 255 13.32 -2.56 24.26
N TYR A 256 12.65 -3.67 23.91
CA TYR A 256 13.28 -4.96 23.74
C TYR A 256 14.28 -4.96 22.58
N VAL A 257 13.86 -4.49 21.41
CA VAL A 257 14.71 -4.41 20.21
C VAL A 257 15.92 -3.52 20.46
N ARG A 258 15.71 -2.32 21.03
CA ARG A 258 16.80 -1.42 21.42
C ARG A 258 17.84 -2.11 22.32
N GLY A 259 17.38 -2.86 23.33
CA GLY A 259 18.28 -3.61 24.21
C GLY A 259 19.11 -4.66 23.44
N LYS A 260 18.50 -5.39 22.53
CA LYS A 260 19.20 -6.38 21.69
C LYS A 260 20.20 -5.74 20.73
N LEU A 261 19.83 -4.60 20.15
CA LEU A 261 20.72 -3.84 19.27
C LEU A 261 21.86 -3.18 20.06
N HIS A 262 21.62 -2.72 21.31
CA HIS A 262 22.69 -2.27 22.21
C HIS A 262 23.67 -3.40 22.53
N ASP A 263 23.18 -4.62 22.84
CA ASP A 263 24.01 -5.79 23.06
C ASP A 263 24.90 -6.12 21.85
N LYS A 264 24.41 -5.83 20.63
CA LYS A 264 25.13 -6.09 19.37
C LYS A 264 26.11 -4.98 19.00
N TYR A 265 25.67 -3.71 19.11
CA TYR A 265 26.35 -2.54 18.54
C TYR A 265 26.92 -1.59 19.61
N GLY A 266 26.75 -1.92 20.90
CA GLY A 266 27.28 -1.10 22.00
C GLY A 266 26.67 0.29 22.02
N ASP A 267 27.51 1.28 22.33
CA ASP A 267 27.13 2.69 22.51
C ASP A 267 26.55 3.36 21.24
N ALA A 268 26.71 2.75 20.06
CA ALA A 268 26.03 3.22 18.85
C ALA A 268 24.50 3.19 19.00
N VAL A 269 23.95 2.34 19.87
CA VAL A 269 22.54 2.30 20.24
C VAL A 269 22.40 2.64 21.71
N PRO A 270 22.04 3.87 22.10
CA PRO A 270 21.93 4.28 23.50
C PRO A 270 20.92 3.41 24.28
N ALA A 271 21.27 3.00 25.48
CA ALA A 271 20.46 2.08 26.28
C ALA A 271 19.04 2.62 26.59
N ASN A 272 18.85 3.94 26.60
CA ASN A 272 17.58 4.63 26.89
C ASN A 272 17.27 5.77 25.90
N GLY A 273 17.90 5.74 24.72
CA GLY A 273 17.73 6.76 23.68
C GLY A 273 16.95 6.27 22.46
N LEU A 274 17.16 6.97 21.35
CA LEU A 274 16.62 6.64 20.04
C LEU A 274 17.47 5.55 19.37
N ILE A 275 16.86 4.73 18.53
CA ILE A 275 17.56 3.72 17.71
C ILE A 275 17.99 4.38 16.40
N PRO A 276 19.27 4.26 15.96
CA PRO A 276 19.66 4.67 14.60
C PRO A 276 18.87 3.92 13.54
N ALA A 277 18.31 4.66 12.57
CA ALA A 277 17.33 4.13 11.62
C ALA A 277 17.91 3.03 10.70
N ASP A 278 19.19 3.08 10.38
CA ASP A 278 19.88 2.11 9.52
C ASP A 278 20.05 0.72 10.16
N LEU A 279 19.94 0.62 11.49
CA LEU A 279 20.16 -0.63 12.22
C LEU A 279 18.88 -1.52 12.31
N LEU A 280 17.76 -1.08 11.76
CA LEU A 280 16.46 -1.76 11.87
C LEU A 280 16.13 -2.65 10.66
N GLY A 281 17.08 -2.88 9.75
CA GLY A 281 16.95 -3.84 8.66
C GLY A 281 15.93 -3.45 7.58
N ASN A 282 15.61 -2.16 7.45
CA ASN A 282 14.76 -1.63 6.40
C ASN A 282 15.15 -0.19 6.09
N MET A 283 15.19 0.20 4.82
CA MET A 283 15.65 1.50 4.35
C MET A 283 14.97 2.69 5.07
N TRP A 284 13.71 2.52 5.43
CA TRP A 284 12.92 3.55 6.13
C TRP A 284 12.64 3.19 7.59
N ALA A 285 13.21 2.10 8.09
CA ALA A 285 12.93 1.56 9.43
C ALA A 285 11.42 1.39 9.71
N GLN A 286 10.64 1.10 8.66
CA GLN A 286 9.19 0.97 8.74
C GLN A 286 8.75 -0.41 9.25
N GLN A 287 9.50 -1.45 8.96
CA GLN A 287 9.29 -2.84 9.39
C GLN A 287 10.65 -3.41 9.79
N TRP A 288 10.70 -4.29 10.79
CA TRP A 288 11.95 -4.74 11.39
C TRP A 288 12.18 -6.25 11.22
N GLY A 289 11.46 -6.89 10.31
CA GLY A 289 11.54 -8.35 10.06
C GLY A 289 12.96 -8.83 9.73
N ASN A 290 13.74 -8.04 8.99
CA ASN A 290 15.08 -8.41 8.54
C ASN A 290 16.15 -8.47 9.66
N ILE A 291 15.85 -7.99 10.86
CA ILE A 291 16.70 -8.16 12.04
C ILE A 291 16.20 -9.24 13.01
N TYR A 292 15.26 -10.10 12.58
CA TYR A 292 14.69 -11.14 13.44
C TYR A 292 15.77 -12.04 14.07
N ASP A 293 16.84 -12.36 13.35
CA ASP A 293 17.99 -13.13 13.83
C ASP A 293 18.69 -12.51 15.07
N LEU A 294 18.68 -11.18 15.17
CA LEU A 294 19.26 -10.43 16.30
C LEU A 294 18.32 -10.39 17.51
N VAL A 295 17.01 -10.46 17.29
CA VAL A 295 15.99 -10.21 18.32
C VAL A 295 15.13 -11.43 18.64
N VAL A 296 15.36 -12.57 18.00
CA VAL A 296 14.61 -13.81 18.26
C VAL A 296 14.57 -14.15 19.73
N PRO A 297 13.38 -14.37 20.33
CA PRO A 297 13.27 -14.66 21.77
C PRO A 297 13.95 -15.96 22.20
N TYR A 298 13.75 -17.03 21.44
CA TYR A 298 14.24 -18.39 21.77
C TYR A 298 14.88 -19.04 20.54
N LYS A 299 16.21 -19.06 20.49
CA LYS A 299 16.98 -19.59 19.35
C LYS A 299 16.76 -21.09 19.10
N ASP A 300 16.45 -21.84 20.17
CA ASP A 300 16.28 -23.29 20.09
C ASP A 300 14.83 -23.74 19.89
N ALA A 301 13.88 -22.80 19.85
CA ALA A 301 12.49 -23.09 19.52
C ALA A 301 12.28 -23.07 18.01
N GLY A 302 11.52 -24.03 17.49
CA GLY A 302 11.23 -24.11 16.06
C GLY A 302 10.62 -22.84 15.50
N SER A 303 10.95 -22.57 14.25
CA SER A 303 10.27 -21.54 13.44
C SER A 303 8.97 -22.15 12.89
N LEU A 304 7.91 -21.33 12.81
CA LEU A 304 6.69 -21.69 12.08
C LEU A 304 6.81 -21.40 10.57
N ASP A 305 8.03 -21.07 10.09
CA ASP A 305 8.30 -20.82 8.69
C ASP A 305 8.08 -22.08 7.86
N VAL A 306 7.16 -22.01 6.91
CA VAL A 306 6.79 -23.11 6.02
C VAL A 306 7.53 -23.10 4.68
N SER A 307 8.44 -22.15 4.45
CA SER A 307 9.18 -22.00 3.18
C SER A 307 9.91 -23.28 2.78
N SER A 308 10.53 -24.00 3.72
CA SER A 308 11.21 -25.27 3.43
C SER A 308 10.26 -26.36 2.95
N VAL A 309 9.03 -26.39 3.44
CA VAL A 309 8.01 -27.37 3.04
C VAL A 309 7.43 -26.99 1.67
N LEU A 310 7.22 -25.71 1.41
CA LEU A 310 6.79 -25.19 0.12
C LEU A 310 7.84 -25.47 -0.97
N GLN A 311 9.11 -25.21 -0.67
CA GLN A 311 10.23 -25.54 -1.56
C GLN A 311 10.28 -27.05 -1.85
N ALA A 312 10.15 -27.91 -0.82
CA ALA A 312 10.14 -29.36 -1.02
C ALA A 312 8.97 -29.84 -1.89
N ARG A 313 7.80 -29.17 -1.82
CA ARG A 313 6.66 -29.46 -2.72
C ARG A 313 6.98 -29.09 -4.17
N HIS A 314 7.58 -27.92 -4.38
CA HIS A 314 8.02 -27.47 -5.69
C HIS A 314 9.05 -28.45 -6.29
N ASP A 315 10.09 -28.81 -5.53
CA ASP A 315 11.13 -29.74 -5.96
C ASP A 315 10.57 -31.13 -6.29
N ALA A 316 9.59 -31.61 -5.53
CA ALA A 316 8.92 -32.89 -5.79
C ALA A 316 8.11 -32.84 -7.10
N LEU A 317 7.43 -31.73 -7.39
CA LEU A 317 6.71 -31.48 -8.63
C LEU A 317 7.69 -31.45 -9.80
N GLU A 318 8.78 -30.69 -9.69
CA GLU A 318 9.82 -30.58 -10.70
C GLU A 318 10.42 -31.94 -11.04
N LYS A 319 10.81 -32.70 -10.03
CA LYS A 319 11.35 -34.06 -10.21
C LYS A 319 10.38 -34.97 -10.95
N LYS A 320 9.09 -34.91 -10.62
CA LYS A 320 8.04 -35.72 -11.25
C LYS A 320 7.90 -35.34 -12.74
N GLU A 321 7.81 -34.05 -13.04
CA GLU A 321 7.63 -33.57 -14.43
C GLU A 321 8.88 -33.81 -15.28
N LEU A 322 10.08 -33.63 -14.73
CA LEU A 322 11.35 -33.95 -15.41
C LEU A 322 11.47 -35.44 -15.77
N VAL A 323 11.05 -36.34 -14.86
CA VAL A 323 11.05 -37.79 -15.14
C VAL A 323 10.07 -38.11 -16.26
N ALA A 324 8.84 -37.59 -16.17
CA ALA A 324 7.82 -37.80 -17.20
C ALA A 324 8.25 -37.25 -18.58
N PHE A 325 8.84 -36.05 -18.59
CA PHE A 325 9.37 -35.43 -19.80
C PHE A 325 10.48 -36.25 -20.42
N ARG A 326 11.50 -36.67 -19.63
CA ARG A 326 12.62 -37.48 -20.14
C ARG A 326 12.15 -38.80 -20.74
N GLN A 327 11.16 -39.48 -20.13
CA GLN A 327 10.56 -40.70 -20.67
C GLN A 327 9.84 -40.46 -22.00
N SER A 328 9.02 -39.39 -22.07
CA SER A 328 8.31 -39.04 -23.30
C SER A 328 9.26 -38.59 -24.42
N PHE A 329 10.29 -37.81 -24.10
CA PHE A 329 11.31 -37.33 -25.01
C PHE A 329 12.12 -38.48 -25.59
N ALA A 330 12.60 -39.41 -24.77
CA ALA A 330 13.35 -40.58 -25.22
C ALA A 330 12.54 -41.50 -26.15
N LYS A 331 11.21 -41.60 -25.91
CA LYS A 331 10.28 -42.33 -26.78
C LYS A 331 10.08 -41.63 -28.14
N ALA A 332 9.97 -40.29 -28.13
CA ALA A 332 9.78 -39.50 -29.35
C ALA A 332 11.09 -39.29 -30.14
N HIS A 333 12.24 -39.28 -29.48
CA HIS A 333 13.55 -38.98 -30.05
C HIS A 333 14.60 -40.03 -29.64
N PRO A 334 14.52 -41.28 -30.15
CA PRO A 334 15.46 -42.34 -29.78
C PRO A 334 16.92 -41.92 -29.98
N GLY A 335 17.74 -42.10 -28.95
CA GLY A 335 19.17 -41.78 -28.96
C GLY A 335 19.55 -40.30 -28.85
N LYS A 336 18.58 -39.39 -28.67
CA LYS A 336 18.85 -37.97 -28.43
C LYS A 336 18.71 -37.63 -26.92
N GLN A 337 19.43 -36.60 -26.51
CA GLN A 337 19.24 -35.99 -25.18
C GLN A 337 18.44 -34.68 -25.33
N PRO A 338 17.63 -34.32 -24.31
CA PRO A 338 16.97 -33.01 -24.26
C PRO A 338 18.01 -31.88 -24.30
N THR A 339 17.67 -30.78 -24.95
CA THR A 339 18.44 -29.54 -24.89
C THR A 339 18.20 -28.80 -23.59
N VAL A 340 19.04 -27.80 -23.26
CA VAL A 340 18.81 -26.88 -22.13
C VAL A 340 17.44 -26.22 -22.25
N GLY A 341 17.10 -25.69 -23.46
CA GLY A 341 15.80 -25.06 -23.68
C GLY A 341 14.60 -26.00 -23.50
N ASP A 342 14.75 -27.31 -23.78
CA ASP A 342 13.69 -28.28 -23.49
C ASP A 342 13.48 -28.45 -22.00
N LEU A 343 14.56 -28.46 -21.22
CA LEU A 343 14.51 -28.56 -19.76
C LEU A 343 13.96 -27.28 -19.12
N ASP A 344 14.40 -26.11 -19.58
CA ASP A 344 13.87 -24.80 -19.16
C ASP A 344 12.37 -24.69 -19.38
N ASN A 345 11.83 -25.24 -20.49
CA ASN A 345 10.39 -25.28 -20.72
C ASN A 345 9.65 -26.16 -19.70
N VAL A 346 10.26 -27.27 -19.27
CA VAL A 346 9.68 -28.13 -18.20
C VAL A 346 9.67 -27.37 -16.88
N GLU A 347 10.75 -26.72 -16.53
CA GLU A 347 10.86 -25.92 -15.30
C GLU A 347 9.81 -24.78 -15.28
N HIS A 348 9.66 -24.03 -16.37
CA HIS A 348 8.62 -22.99 -16.47
C HIS A 348 7.20 -23.54 -16.35
N LYS A 349 6.94 -24.73 -16.89
CA LYS A 349 5.66 -25.44 -16.71
C LYS A 349 5.44 -25.80 -15.24
N VAL A 350 6.48 -26.26 -14.54
CA VAL A 350 6.45 -26.57 -13.11
C VAL A 350 6.15 -25.32 -12.29
N ASP A 351 6.87 -24.22 -12.53
CA ASP A 351 6.63 -22.93 -11.87
C ASP A 351 5.20 -22.47 -12.06
N THR A 352 4.67 -22.57 -13.29
CA THR A 352 3.29 -22.20 -13.61
C THR A 352 2.28 -23.07 -12.86
N GLN A 353 2.48 -24.38 -12.86
CA GLN A 353 1.60 -25.31 -12.16
C GLN A 353 1.64 -25.05 -10.64
N TYR A 354 2.83 -24.90 -10.07
CA TYR A 354 3.01 -24.61 -8.64
C TYR A 354 2.32 -23.30 -8.23
N SER A 355 2.49 -22.25 -9.05
CA SER A 355 1.88 -20.94 -8.80
C SER A 355 0.35 -21.01 -8.81
N ILE A 356 -0.25 -21.76 -9.76
CA ILE A 356 -1.69 -22.00 -9.82
C ILE A 356 -2.16 -22.81 -8.58
N GLU A 357 -1.41 -23.85 -8.18
CA GLU A 357 -1.75 -24.66 -6.99
C GLU A 357 -1.69 -23.80 -5.71
N THR A 358 -0.72 -22.91 -5.59
CA THR A 358 -0.61 -21.98 -4.46
C THR A 358 -1.76 -20.97 -4.44
N ALA A 359 -2.14 -20.40 -5.60
CA ALA A 359 -3.29 -19.52 -5.70
C ALA A 359 -4.61 -20.23 -5.35
N LYS A 360 -4.74 -21.52 -5.69
CA LYS A 360 -5.91 -22.34 -5.31
C LYS A 360 -5.99 -22.59 -3.80
N ILE A 361 -4.86 -22.66 -3.09
CA ILE A 361 -4.87 -22.74 -1.62
C ILE A 361 -5.53 -21.48 -1.03
N ALA A 362 -5.20 -20.31 -1.56
CA ALA A 362 -5.81 -19.06 -1.13
C ALA A 362 -7.32 -19.01 -1.51
N GLU A 363 -7.69 -19.37 -2.74
CA GLU A 363 -9.10 -19.42 -3.15
C GLU A 363 -9.90 -20.38 -2.27
N ASP A 364 -9.34 -21.55 -1.93
CA ASP A 364 -10.02 -22.55 -1.08
C ASP A 364 -10.37 -21.96 0.28
N PHE A 365 -9.54 -21.10 0.85
CA PHE A 365 -9.87 -20.42 2.10
C PHE A 365 -11.16 -19.59 1.95
N TYR A 366 -11.25 -18.73 0.94
CA TYR A 366 -12.41 -17.86 0.72
C TYR A 366 -13.67 -18.66 0.37
N THR A 367 -13.55 -19.68 -0.46
CA THR A 367 -14.68 -20.55 -0.80
C THR A 367 -15.13 -21.40 0.39
N SER A 368 -14.20 -21.79 1.27
CA SER A 368 -14.51 -22.52 2.49
C SER A 368 -15.44 -21.76 3.42
N ILE A 369 -15.30 -20.43 3.50
CA ILE A 369 -16.17 -19.56 4.29
C ILE A 369 -17.43 -19.11 3.55
N GLY A 370 -17.61 -19.49 2.27
CA GLY A 370 -18.86 -19.31 1.51
C GLY A 370 -18.83 -18.27 0.41
N LEU A 371 -17.68 -17.69 0.09
CA LEU A 371 -17.56 -16.84 -1.09
C LEU A 371 -17.63 -17.70 -2.36
N PRO A 372 -18.08 -17.16 -3.50
CA PRO A 372 -18.20 -17.94 -4.74
C PRO A 372 -16.81 -18.32 -5.28
N PRO A 373 -16.69 -19.45 -6.00
CA PRO A 373 -15.46 -19.80 -6.68
C PRO A 373 -15.16 -18.77 -7.78
N LEU A 374 -13.88 -18.56 -8.06
CA LEU A 374 -13.42 -17.67 -9.12
C LEU A 374 -13.66 -18.32 -10.50
N PRO A 375 -13.91 -17.53 -11.54
CA PRO A 375 -14.08 -18.04 -12.89
C PRO A 375 -12.75 -18.62 -13.43
N ALA A 376 -12.81 -19.59 -14.34
CA ALA A 376 -11.62 -20.17 -14.97
C ALA A 376 -10.74 -19.09 -15.63
N SER A 377 -11.34 -18.03 -16.17
CA SER A 377 -10.64 -16.89 -16.76
C SER A 377 -9.71 -16.15 -15.79
N PHE A 378 -9.94 -16.25 -14.46
CA PHE A 378 -9.02 -15.70 -13.46
C PHE A 378 -7.64 -16.36 -13.60
N TYR A 379 -7.57 -17.68 -13.63
CA TYR A 379 -6.31 -18.41 -13.77
C TYR A 379 -5.67 -18.29 -15.15
N GLU A 380 -6.51 -18.18 -16.21
CA GLU A 380 -6.04 -18.05 -17.59
C GLU A 380 -5.42 -16.69 -17.87
N LYS A 381 -5.92 -15.63 -17.22
CA LYS A 381 -5.54 -14.23 -17.50
C LYS A 381 -4.61 -13.61 -16.46
N SER A 382 -4.53 -14.19 -15.24
CA SER A 382 -3.59 -13.75 -14.21
C SER A 382 -2.15 -14.05 -14.61
N LEU A 383 -1.22 -13.21 -14.17
CA LEU A 383 0.20 -13.48 -14.27
C LEU A 383 0.70 -13.91 -12.90
N LEU A 384 0.81 -15.23 -12.67
CA LEU A 384 1.21 -15.81 -11.39
C LEU A 384 2.67 -16.30 -11.38
N THR A 385 3.30 -16.36 -12.55
CA THR A 385 4.67 -16.83 -12.75
C THR A 385 5.43 -15.82 -13.57
N ARG A 386 6.70 -15.57 -13.25
CA ARG A 386 7.55 -14.67 -14.04
C ARG A 386 7.75 -15.17 -15.46
N PRO A 387 7.37 -14.40 -16.50
CA PRO A 387 7.67 -14.76 -17.89
C PRO A 387 9.18 -14.81 -18.14
N ARG A 388 9.59 -15.65 -19.09
CA ARG A 388 11.01 -15.80 -19.48
C ARG A 388 11.38 -15.00 -20.73
N ASP A 389 10.40 -14.50 -21.46
CA ASP A 389 10.52 -13.85 -22.75
C ASP A 389 10.43 -12.32 -22.68
N ARG A 390 10.17 -11.74 -21.52
CA ARG A 390 9.98 -10.31 -21.34
C ARG A 390 10.16 -9.86 -19.90
N ASP A 391 10.39 -8.57 -19.73
CA ASP A 391 10.40 -7.92 -18.43
C ASP A 391 8.97 -7.60 -17.96
N VAL A 392 8.72 -7.80 -16.68
CA VAL A 392 7.44 -7.54 -16.00
C VAL A 392 7.69 -6.92 -14.63
N VAL A 393 6.70 -6.19 -14.13
CA VAL A 393 6.68 -5.72 -12.74
C VAL A 393 6.18 -6.87 -11.86
N CYS A 394 7.08 -7.56 -11.16
CA CYS A 394 6.76 -8.69 -10.29
C CYS A 394 6.08 -8.32 -8.97
N HIS A 395 6.04 -7.03 -8.59
CA HIS A 395 5.33 -6.60 -7.40
C HIS A 395 3.87 -7.06 -7.46
N ALA A 396 3.42 -7.76 -6.40
CA ALA A 396 2.08 -8.33 -6.34
C ALA A 396 1.00 -7.24 -6.43
N SER A 397 -0.07 -7.54 -7.16
CA SER A 397 -1.20 -6.62 -7.31
C SER A 397 -2.44 -7.34 -7.83
N ALA A 398 -3.60 -6.97 -7.29
CA ALA A 398 -4.91 -7.44 -7.74
C ALA A 398 -5.55 -6.40 -8.66
N TRP A 399 -6.26 -6.87 -9.67
CA TRP A 399 -6.83 -6.07 -10.76
C TRP A 399 -8.29 -6.42 -10.98
N ASP A 400 -9.15 -5.41 -11.00
CA ASP A 400 -10.46 -5.47 -11.61
C ASP A 400 -10.36 -4.79 -12.99
N MET A 401 -10.52 -5.54 -14.06
CA MET A 401 -10.26 -5.05 -15.42
C MET A 401 -11.43 -4.28 -16.02
N ASP A 402 -12.65 -4.57 -15.59
CA ASP A 402 -13.86 -4.07 -16.24
C ASP A 402 -14.98 -3.69 -15.26
N GLN A 403 -14.72 -3.85 -13.95
CA GLN A 403 -15.74 -3.72 -12.89
C GLN A 403 -17.01 -4.52 -13.18
N ASN A 404 -16.82 -5.69 -13.81
CA ASN A 404 -17.91 -6.59 -14.21
C ASN A 404 -17.51 -8.08 -14.14
N GLY A 405 -16.38 -8.40 -13.49
CA GLY A 405 -15.98 -9.77 -13.20
C GLY A 405 -14.71 -10.27 -13.91
N ASP A 406 -14.07 -9.50 -14.78
CA ASP A 406 -12.71 -9.80 -15.26
C ASP A 406 -11.70 -9.36 -14.20
N VAL A 407 -11.45 -10.22 -13.24
CA VAL A 407 -10.50 -9.98 -12.14
C VAL A 407 -9.22 -10.79 -12.35
N ARG A 408 -8.06 -10.22 -11.98
CA ARG A 408 -6.75 -10.84 -12.19
C ARG A 408 -5.80 -10.51 -11.04
N ILE A 409 -4.82 -11.39 -10.82
CA ILE A 409 -3.64 -11.11 -9.99
C ILE A 409 -2.40 -11.10 -10.88
N LYS A 410 -1.52 -10.14 -10.62
CA LYS A 410 -0.16 -10.11 -11.14
C LYS A 410 0.80 -10.30 -9.99
N MET A 411 1.58 -11.39 -10.02
CA MET A 411 2.53 -11.76 -8.97
C MET A 411 3.53 -12.78 -9.53
N CYS A 412 4.79 -12.71 -9.10
CA CYS A 412 5.77 -13.75 -9.39
C CYS A 412 5.91 -14.65 -8.15
N ILE A 413 5.07 -15.68 -8.06
CA ILE A 413 4.99 -16.59 -6.91
C ILE A 413 6.29 -17.41 -6.79
N ARG A 414 6.83 -17.45 -5.58
CA ARG A 414 7.97 -18.28 -5.16
C ARG A 414 7.51 -19.34 -4.16
N PRO A 415 8.26 -20.44 -3.99
CA PRO A 415 7.92 -21.46 -3.00
C PRO A 415 8.39 -21.08 -1.59
N ASP A 416 7.84 -19.96 -1.07
CA ASP A 416 8.14 -19.43 0.25
C ASP A 416 6.87 -18.96 1.00
N GLU A 417 6.99 -18.74 2.30
CA GLU A 417 5.89 -18.30 3.18
C GLU A 417 5.38 -16.91 2.77
N GLU A 418 6.28 -16.01 2.38
CA GLU A 418 5.93 -14.65 1.94
C GLU A 418 4.97 -14.68 0.75
N SER A 419 5.26 -15.51 -0.26
CA SER A 419 4.38 -15.68 -1.42
C SER A 419 3.03 -16.30 -1.05
N LEU A 420 3.01 -17.23 -0.08
CA LEU A 420 1.77 -17.81 0.42
C LEU A 420 0.90 -16.77 1.14
N GLU A 421 1.48 -15.95 2.00
CA GLU A 421 0.74 -14.87 2.68
C GLU A 421 0.28 -13.80 1.68
N THR A 422 1.16 -13.39 0.77
CA THR A 422 0.86 -12.37 -0.24
C THR A 422 -0.27 -12.78 -1.18
N ILE A 423 -0.33 -14.04 -1.64
CA ILE A 423 -1.44 -14.48 -2.50
C ILE A 423 -2.79 -14.48 -1.75
N HIS A 424 -2.81 -14.74 -0.43
CA HIS A 424 -4.02 -14.59 0.38
C HIS A 424 -4.44 -13.11 0.51
N HIS A 425 -3.47 -12.21 0.64
CA HIS A 425 -3.71 -10.77 0.65
C HIS A 425 -4.31 -10.28 -0.68
N GLU A 426 -3.67 -10.59 -1.79
CA GLU A 426 -4.14 -10.18 -3.13
C GLU A 426 -5.51 -10.80 -3.46
N MET A 427 -5.76 -12.03 -3.03
CA MET A 427 -7.05 -12.70 -3.15
C MET A 427 -8.16 -11.93 -2.39
N GLY A 428 -7.81 -11.27 -1.28
CA GLY A 428 -8.74 -10.39 -0.55
C GLY A 428 -9.25 -9.24 -1.40
N HIS A 429 -8.38 -8.59 -2.16
CA HIS A 429 -8.76 -7.56 -3.12
C HIS A 429 -9.68 -8.12 -4.20
N ILE A 430 -9.35 -9.29 -4.76
CA ILE A 430 -10.18 -9.97 -5.79
C ILE A 430 -11.60 -10.21 -5.28
N TYR A 431 -11.72 -10.75 -4.07
CA TYR A 431 -13.04 -11.02 -3.50
C TYR A 431 -13.80 -9.74 -3.15
N TYR A 432 -13.12 -8.69 -2.74
CA TYR A 432 -13.79 -7.39 -2.51
C TYR A 432 -14.32 -6.81 -3.83
N PHE A 433 -13.52 -6.80 -4.90
CA PHE A 433 -13.96 -6.42 -6.25
C PHE A 433 -15.21 -7.19 -6.66
N THR A 434 -15.17 -8.53 -6.55
CA THR A 434 -16.27 -9.41 -6.94
C THR A 434 -17.54 -9.16 -6.12
N MET A 435 -17.41 -8.86 -4.83
CA MET A 435 -18.56 -8.68 -3.95
C MET A 435 -19.30 -7.36 -4.20
N TYR A 436 -18.62 -6.28 -4.53
CA TYR A 436 -19.27 -5.00 -4.77
C TYR A 436 -19.56 -4.69 -6.27
N ASN A 437 -19.23 -5.58 -7.20
CA ASN A 437 -19.39 -5.30 -8.62
C ASN A 437 -20.86 -5.07 -9.07
N GLY A 438 -21.83 -5.45 -8.25
CA GLY A 438 -23.25 -5.13 -8.45
C GLY A 438 -23.67 -3.70 -8.08
N GLN A 439 -22.78 -2.92 -7.46
CA GLN A 439 -23.03 -1.52 -7.09
C GLN A 439 -22.91 -0.58 -8.28
N PRO A 440 -23.48 0.64 -8.24
CA PRO A 440 -23.11 1.73 -9.14
C PRO A 440 -21.61 1.93 -9.21
N PHE A 441 -21.06 2.34 -10.36
CA PHE A 441 -19.62 2.44 -10.59
C PHE A 441 -18.87 3.22 -9.50
N LEU A 442 -19.38 4.38 -9.09
CA LEU A 442 -18.78 5.22 -8.04
C LEU A 442 -18.71 4.54 -6.67
N TYR A 443 -19.51 3.50 -6.43
CA TYR A 443 -19.49 2.72 -5.18
C TYR A 443 -18.63 1.46 -5.26
N GLN A 444 -18.08 1.13 -6.44
CA GLN A 444 -17.25 -0.04 -6.65
C GLN A 444 -15.81 0.21 -6.16
N GLN A 445 -15.68 0.48 -4.89
CA GLN A 445 -14.42 0.68 -4.16
C GLN A 445 -14.63 0.33 -2.68
N GLY A 446 -13.58 0.26 -1.89
CA GLY A 446 -13.68 0.01 -0.45
C GLY A 446 -14.43 1.12 0.29
N ALA A 447 -15.00 0.83 1.45
CA ALA A 447 -15.67 1.80 2.30
C ALA A 447 -14.76 3.01 2.61
N HIS A 448 -13.50 2.75 2.84
CA HIS A 448 -12.35 3.65 2.63
C HIS A 448 -11.14 2.79 2.20
N ASP A 449 -10.05 3.42 1.82
CA ASP A 449 -8.88 2.75 1.26
C ASP A 449 -8.20 1.75 2.22
N GLY A 450 -8.25 1.99 3.54
CA GLY A 450 -7.74 1.06 4.54
C GLY A 450 -8.56 -0.25 4.65
N PHE A 451 -9.86 -0.26 4.28
CA PHE A 451 -10.63 -1.50 4.22
C PHE A 451 -10.09 -2.44 3.15
N HIS A 452 -9.77 -1.89 1.97
CA HIS A 452 -9.26 -2.71 0.87
C HIS A 452 -7.98 -3.45 1.24
N GLU A 453 -7.07 -2.74 1.93
CA GLU A 453 -5.81 -3.31 2.40
C GLU A 453 -6.00 -4.32 3.57
N ALA A 454 -7.07 -4.16 4.36
CA ALA A 454 -7.30 -5.01 5.53
C ALA A 454 -7.95 -6.36 5.21
N ILE A 455 -8.68 -6.49 4.09
CA ILE A 455 -9.49 -7.68 3.79
C ILE A 455 -8.62 -8.94 3.68
N GLY A 456 -7.59 -8.92 2.85
CA GLY A 456 -6.69 -10.04 2.66
C GLY A 456 -5.87 -10.35 3.91
N ASP A 457 -5.36 -9.31 4.56
CA ASP A 457 -4.61 -9.42 5.81
C ASP A 457 -5.45 -10.00 6.97
N THR A 458 -6.76 -9.75 6.99
CA THR A 458 -7.69 -10.39 7.94
C THR A 458 -7.69 -11.91 7.78
N ILE A 459 -7.64 -12.39 6.55
CA ILE A 459 -7.58 -13.84 6.26
C ILE A 459 -6.22 -14.42 6.63
N THR A 460 -5.12 -13.71 6.37
CA THR A 460 -3.77 -14.19 6.76
C THR A 460 -3.63 -14.39 8.27
N LEU A 461 -4.39 -13.67 9.10
CA LEU A 461 -4.41 -13.90 10.55
C LEU A 461 -5.00 -15.29 10.92
N SER A 462 -5.79 -15.91 10.05
CA SER A 462 -6.30 -17.27 10.21
C SER A 462 -5.38 -18.36 9.68
N LEU A 463 -4.23 -18.03 9.06
CA LEU A 463 -3.18 -18.99 8.71
C LEU A 463 -2.41 -19.42 9.97
N THR A 464 -3.16 -19.94 10.93
CA THR A 464 -2.61 -20.44 12.21
C THR A 464 -1.81 -21.72 11.98
N PRO A 465 -0.95 -22.14 12.93
CA PRO A 465 -0.27 -23.43 12.85
C PRO A 465 -1.23 -24.61 12.65
N GLN A 466 -2.42 -24.56 13.26
CA GLN A 466 -3.46 -25.56 13.10
C GLN A 466 -4.05 -25.56 11.69
N HIS A 467 -4.25 -24.39 11.10
CA HIS A 467 -4.67 -24.25 9.71
C HIS A 467 -3.60 -24.80 8.76
N LEU A 468 -2.34 -24.40 8.94
CA LEU A 468 -1.20 -24.89 8.15
C LEU A 468 -1.05 -26.42 8.24
N GLN A 469 -1.38 -27.01 9.40
CA GLN A 469 -1.45 -28.47 9.54
C GLN A 469 -2.60 -29.08 8.74
N LYS A 470 -3.79 -28.49 8.75
CA LYS A 470 -4.94 -28.97 7.94
C LYS A 470 -4.63 -29.03 6.45
N ILE A 471 -3.94 -28.03 5.93
CA ILE A 471 -3.53 -27.98 4.51
C ILE A 471 -2.20 -28.72 4.23
N GLY A 472 -1.66 -29.39 5.26
CA GLY A 472 -0.46 -30.26 5.15
C GLY A 472 0.85 -29.51 4.95
N LEU A 473 0.94 -28.25 5.35
CA LEU A 473 2.19 -27.45 5.36
C LEU A 473 2.96 -27.60 6.68
N VAL A 474 2.30 -28.02 7.74
CA VAL A 474 2.91 -28.33 9.04
C VAL A 474 2.57 -29.76 9.41
N ALA A 475 3.57 -30.60 9.68
CA ALA A 475 3.33 -31.99 10.02
C ALA A 475 2.72 -32.16 11.43
N LYS A 476 3.15 -31.33 12.39
CA LYS A 476 2.69 -31.38 13.78
C LYS A 476 2.73 -29.95 14.36
N VAL A 477 1.62 -29.54 14.92
CA VAL A 477 1.56 -28.29 15.70
C VAL A 477 2.28 -28.47 17.01
N SER A 478 3.11 -27.51 17.39
CA SER A 478 3.79 -27.48 18.68
C SER A 478 2.95 -26.68 19.67
N ASP A 479 2.75 -27.27 20.87
CA ASP A 479 2.16 -26.57 22.01
C ASP A 479 3.22 -25.77 22.81
N ASP A 480 4.43 -25.61 22.26
CA ASP A 480 5.53 -24.91 22.91
C ASP A 480 5.29 -23.41 22.92
N GLN A 481 5.14 -22.85 24.11
CA GLN A 481 4.99 -21.41 24.33
C GLN A 481 6.15 -20.60 23.74
N LYS A 482 7.36 -21.16 23.66
CA LYS A 482 8.51 -20.50 23.05
C LYS A 482 8.33 -20.31 21.54
N ALA A 483 7.79 -21.33 20.87
CA ALA A 483 7.47 -21.24 19.44
C ALA A 483 6.38 -20.19 19.17
N LEU A 484 5.36 -20.11 20.03
CA LEU A 484 4.34 -19.08 19.97
C LEU A 484 4.93 -17.66 20.10
N ILE A 485 5.79 -17.43 21.10
CA ILE A 485 6.44 -16.13 21.31
C ILE A 485 7.33 -15.77 20.13
N ASN A 486 8.07 -16.73 19.56
CA ASN A 486 8.87 -16.50 18.36
C ASN A 486 8.00 -16.08 17.16
N ALA A 487 6.89 -16.76 16.92
CA ALA A 487 5.95 -16.43 15.85
C ALA A 487 5.31 -15.04 16.04
N GLN A 488 4.88 -14.73 17.27
CA GLN A 488 4.34 -13.41 17.59
C GLN A 488 5.40 -12.31 17.47
N MET A 489 6.66 -12.57 17.84
CA MET A 489 7.75 -11.62 17.66
C MET A 489 7.98 -11.32 16.16
N LYS A 490 8.08 -12.37 15.31
CA LYS A 490 8.23 -12.20 13.86
C LYS A 490 7.12 -11.32 13.30
N ARG A 491 5.87 -11.62 13.65
CA ARG A 491 4.69 -10.84 13.20
C ARG A 491 4.67 -9.41 13.79
N ALA A 492 5.12 -9.22 15.02
CA ALA A 492 5.17 -7.88 15.63
C ALA A 492 6.25 -6.99 15.00
N LEU A 493 7.38 -7.54 14.59
CA LEU A 493 8.42 -6.81 13.84
C LEU A 493 7.92 -6.32 12.47
N ASP A 494 6.92 -6.98 11.91
CA ASP A 494 6.21 -6.53 10.71
C ASP A 494 5.06 -5.57 11.06
N LYS A 495 4.04 -6.04 11.79
CA LYS A 495 2.77 -5.33 11.96
C LYS A 495 2.82 -4.20 13.00
N ILE A 496 3.49 -4.41 14.13
CA ILE A 496 3.53 -3.40 15.22
C ILE A 496 4.60 -2.34 14.95
N ALA A 497 5.77 -2.74 14.46
CA ALA A 497 6.85 -1.80 14.10
C ALA A 497 6.39 -0.79 13.04
N PHE A 498 5.50 -1.19 12.14
CA PHE A 498 5.00 -0.35 11.06
C PHE A 498 4.07 0.79 11.52
N LEU A 499 3.30 0.59 12.58
CA LEU A 499 2.20 1.50 12.97
C LEU A 499 2.60 2.98 13.08
N PRO A 500 3.68 3.36 13.79
CA PRO A 500 4.06 4.76 13.87
C PRO A 500 4.49 5.34 12.53
N PHE A 501 5.16 4.56 11.67
CA PHE A 501 5.58 5.01 10.35
C PHE A 501 4.37 5.20 9.42
N GLY A 502 3.44 4.26 9.42
CA GLY A 502 2.19 4.36 8.66
C GLY A 502 1.39 5.61 9.00
N LYS A 503 1.42 6.01 10.29
CA LYS A 503 0.76 7.22 10.80
C LYS A 503 1.48 8.51 10.41
N LEU A 504 2.80 8.59 10.62
CA LEU A 504 3.53 9.86 10.59
C LEU A 504 3.73 10.46 9.19
N ILE A 505 3.78 9.64 8.13
CA ILE A 505 4.01 10.14 6.76
C ILE A 505 2.96 11.16 6.36
N ASP A 506 1.68 10.82 6.51
CA ASP A 506 0.62 11.75 6.17
C ASP A 506 0.48 12.86 7.19
N GLN A 507 0.75 12.64 8.46
CA GLN A 507 0.84 13.72 9.43
C GLN A 507 1.88 14.78 9.02
N TRP A 508 3.05 14.35 8.53
CA TRP A 508 4.04 15.27 8.00
C TRP A 508 3.50 16.02 6.77
N ARG A 509 2.87 15.31 5.82
CA ARG A 509 2.29 15.94 4.63
C ARG A 509 1.16 16.92 4.98
N TRP A 510 0.25 16.56 5.90
CA TRP A 510 -0.82 17.48 6.34
C TRP A 510 -0.25 18.77 6.94
N LYS A 511 0.82 18.66 7.74
CA LYS A 511 1.51 19.82 8.32
C LYS A 511 2.25 20.66 7.26
N VAL A 512 2.79 20.04 6.22
CA VAL A 512 3.37 20.72 5.07
C VAL A 512 2.29 21.44 4.26
N PHE A 513 1.19 20.77 3.95
CA PHE A 513 0.09 21.36 3.18
C PHE A 513 -0.59 22.51 3.93
N SER A 514 -0.78 22.42 5.22
CA SER A 514 -1.32 23.50 6.05
C SER A 514 -0.34 24.65 6.29
N GLY A 515 0.95 24.46 6.00
CA GLY A 515 2.01 25.43 6.29
C GLY A 515 2.50 25.42 7.75
N GLU A 516 2.04 24.49 8.59
CA GLU A 516 2.55 24.30 9.97
C GLU A 516 4.03 23.91 9.94
N ILE A 517 4.44 23.08 8.97
CA ILE A 517 5.85 22.83 8.63
C ILE A 517 6.18 23.69 7.41
N SER A 518 6.98 24.72 7.63
CA SER A 518 7.41 25.62 6.56
C SER A 518 8.39 24.93 5.59
N THR A 519 8.56 25.50 4.40
CA THR A 519 9.53 25.01 3.44
C THR A 519 10.98 25.05 3.95
N ALA A 520 11.27 25.86 4.97
CA ALA A 520 12.58 25.93 5.61
C ALA A 520 12.81 24.77 6.61
N ASP A 521 11.75 24.06 7.03
CA ASP A 521 11.78 23.08 8.13
C ASP A 521 11.34 21.68 7.70
N TYR A 522 11.31 21.35 6.40
CA TYR A 522 10.79 20.08 5.89
C TYR A 522 11.48 18.86 6.50
N ASN A 523 12.81 18.87 6.52
CA ASN A 523 13.58 17.74 7.03
C ASN A 523 13.54 17.67 8.56
N LYS A 524 13.63 18.83 9.22
CA LYS A 524 13.49 18.94 10.69
C LYS A 524 12.12 18.47 11.17
N GLY A 525 11.05 18.89 10.47
CA GLY A 525 9.68 18.45 10.77
C GLY A 525 9.51 16.95 10.59
N TRP A 526 10.13 16.37 9.57
CA TRP A 526 10.14 14.94 9.33
C TRP A 526 10.80 14.17 10.48
N TRP A 527 12.03 14.53 10.84
CA TRP A 527 12.76 13.85 11.91
C TRP A 527 12.11 14.04 13.28
N LYS A 528 11.55 15.20 13.56
CA LYS A 528 10.77 15.40 14.79
C LYS A 528 9.63 14.41 14.94
N LEU A 529 8.89 14.10 13.86
CA LEU A 529 7.83 13.11 13.89
C LEU A 529 8.38 11.67 13.99
N ARG A 530 9.50 11.39 13.31
CA ARG A 530 10.19 10.09 13.39
C ARG A 530 10.65 9.79 14.83
N GLU A 531 11.27 10.74 15.45
CA GLU A 531 11.69 10.65 16.86
C GLU A 531 10.49 10.51 17.79
N GLN A 532 9.47 11.33 17.61
CA GLN A 532 8.28 11.33 18.46
C GLN A 532 7.54 9.99 18.42
N TYR A 533 7.25 9.46 17.24
CA TYR A 533 6.39 8.29 17.07
C TYR A 533 7.16 6.97 16.95
N GLN A 534 8.31 6.96 16.27
CA GLN A 534 9.08 5.73 16.08
C GLN A 534 10.20 5.55 17.11
N GLY A 535 10.64 6.59 17.81
CA GLY A 535 11.77 6.49 18.72
C GLY A 535 13.11 6.21 17.99
N ILE A 536 13.27 6.74 16.79
CA ILE A 536 14.48 6.55 15.98
C ILE A 536 15.15 7.87 15.62
N ALA A 537 16.48 7.83 15.44
CA ALA A 537 17.29 8.96 15.02
C ALA A 537 17.89 8.75 13.63
N PRO A 538 18.28 9.82 12.91
CA PRO A 538 19.07 9.68 11.70
C PRO A 538 20.45 9.05 12.07
N PRO A 539 20.98 8.11 11.26
CA PRO A 539 22.26 7.48 11.57
C PRO A 539 23.46 8.41 11.36
N VAL A 540 23.28 9.48 10.62
CA VAL A 540 24.25 10.53 10.35
C VAL A 540 23.59 11.89 10.47
N THR A 541 24.35 12.93 10.84
CA THR A 541 23.84 14.31 10.92
C THR A 541 23.19 14.72 9.61
N ARG A 542 22.00 15.27 9.71
CA ARG A 542 21.21 15.81 8.59
C ARG A 542 21.15 17.33 8.67
N THR A 543 20.72 17.92 7.58
CA THR A 543 20.52 19.37 7.46
C THR A 543 19.21 19.65 6.71
N GLU A 544 18.81 20.91 6.63
CA GLU A 544 17.70 21.33 5.78
C GLU A 544 18.04 21.37 4.27
N GLU A 545 19.29 21.14 3.90
CA GLU A 545 19.63 20.85 2.50
C GLU A 545 19.20 19.45 2.07
N ASP A 546 19.03 18.54 3.03
CA ASP A 546 18.52 17.20 2.78
C ASP A 546 17.00 17.23 2.66
N PHE A 547 16.44 16.19 2.05
CA PHE A 547 14.99 16.00 1.94
C PHE A 547 14.67 14.51 2.09
N ASP A 548 14.84 14.01 3.31
CA ASP A 548 14.66 12.59 3.63
C ASP A 548 13.23 12.07 3.35
N PRO A 549 12.15 12.87 3.49
CA PRO A 549 10.83 12.46 3.02
C PRO A 549 10.79 12.06 1.54
N GLY A 550 11.58 12.73 0.70
CA GLY A 550 11.69 12.45 -0.74
C GLY A 550 12.32 11.09 -1.06
N ALA A 551 13.02 10.48 -0.11
CA ALA A 551 13.58 9.14 -0.25
C ALA A 551 12.54 8.02 -0.08
N LYS A 552 11.28 8.33 0.29
CA LYS A 552 10.15 7.39 0.35
C LYS A 552 9.19 7.65 -0.80
N TYR A 553 9.05 6.68 -1.70
CA TYR A 553 8.26 6.77 -2.94
C TYR A 553 6.90 7.51 -2.79
N HIS A 554 6.18 7.23 -1.71
CA HIS A 554 4.84 7.77 -1.48
C HIS A 554 4.81 9.30 -1.30
N VAL A 555 5.95 9.94 -1.05
CA VAL A 555 6.05 11.39 -0.97
C VAL A 555 6.22 12.01 -2.37
N PRO A 556 7.26 11.70 -3.17
CA PRO A 556 7.36 12.20 -4.53
C PRO A 556 6.25 11.67 -5.46
N GLY A 557 5.84 10.42 -5.32
CA GLY A 557 4.72 9.81 -6.04
C GLY A 557 3.33 10.20 -5.51
N ASN A 558 3.27 11.06 -4.50
CA ASN A 558 2.05 11.64 -3.90
C ASN A 558 0.93 10.65 -3.59
N THR A 559 1.27 9.46 -3.10
CA THR A 559 0.29 8.43 -2.71
C THR A 559 -0.09 8.59 -1.23
N PRO A 560 -1.38 8.80 -0.87
CA PRO A 560 -1.81 8.84 0.52
C PRO A 560 -1.41 7.57 1.28
N TYR A 561 -0.99 7.72 2.54
CA TYR A 561 -0.32 6.64 3.30
C TYR A 561 -1.08 6.19 4.55
N THR A 562 -1.96 7.02 5.09
CA THR A 562 -2.74 6.71 6.32
C THR A 562 -3.54 5.41 6.18
N ARG A 563 -3.93 5.02 4.96
CA ARG A 563 -4.60 3.75 4.65
C ARG A 563 -3.89 2.53 5.26
N TYR A 564 -2.57 2.52 5.22
CA TYR A 564 -1.77 1.40 5.76
C TYR A 564 -1.77 1.38 7.28
N PHE A 565 -1.74 2.55 7.94
CA PHE A 565 -1.92 2.64 9.39
C PHE A 565 -3.29 2.10 9.81
N LEU A 566 -4.34 2.49 9.11
CA LEU A 566 -5.69 2.05 9.41
C LEU A 566 -5.85 0.55 9.14
N SER A 567 -5.36 0.04 8.00
CA SER A 567 -5.49 -1.37 7.64
C SER A 567 -4.82 -2.29 8.65
N PHE A 568 -3.63 -1.93 9.13
CA PHE A 568 -2.89 -2.69 10.14
C PHE A 568 -3.62 -2.75 11.49
N ILE A 569 -4.53 -1.82 11.76
CA ILE A 569 -5.39 -1.84 12.95
C ILE A 569 -6.67 -2.63 12.68
N ILE A 570 -7.40 -2.26 11.64
CA ILE A 570 -8.74 -2.81 11.41
C ILE A 570 -8.72 -4.28 10.97
N GLN A 571 -7.65 -4.80 10.38
CA GLN A 571 -7.51 -6.22 10.10
C GLN A 571 -7.70 -7.11 11.35
N PHE A 572 -7.16 -6.68 12.48
CA PHE A 572 -7.34 -7.41 13.75
C PHE A 572 -8.76 -7.26 14.31
N GLN A 573 -9.37 -6.08 14.14
CA GLN A 573 -10.76 -5.85 14.51
C GLN A 573 -11.71 -6.68 13.66
N PHE A 574 -11.47 -6.79 12.36
CA PHE A 574 -12.22 -7.66 11.47
C PHE A 574 -12.04 -9.13 11.84
N HIS A 575 -10.81 -9.56 12.05
CA HIS A 575 -10.50 -10.93 12.45
C HIS A 575 -11.23 -11.30 13.74
N LYS A 576 -11.18 -10.43 14.76
CA LYS A 576 -11.91 -10.65 16.01
C LYS A 576 -13.41 -10.79 15.79
N ALA A 577 -14.02 -9.91 15.01
CA ALA A 577 -15.44 -9.95 14.70
C ALA A 577 -15.85 -11.24 13.95
N LEU A 578 -14.99 -11.72 13.07
CA LEU A 578 -15.20 -13.00 12.35
C LEU A 578 -15.02 -14.21 13.27
N CYS A 579 -14.05 -14.17 14.17
CA CYS A 579 -13.86 -15.21 15.20
C CYS A 579 -15.05 -15.28 16.15
N ASP A 580 -15.59 -14.14 16.59
CA ASP A 580 -16.79 -14.06 17.40
C ASP A 580 -18.02 -14.62 16.65
N ALA A 581 -18.16 -14.29 15.37
CA ALA A 581 -19.21 -14.84 14.50
C ALA A 581 -19.07 -16.35 14.30
N ALA A 582 -17.82 -16.85 14.24
CA ALA A 582 -17.53 -18.28 14.18
C ALA A 582 -17.79 -19.01 15.51
N GLY A 583 -18.10 -18.28 16.58
CA GLY A 583 -18.30 -18.85 17.92
C GLY A 583 -17.03 -19.32 18.61
N PHE A 584 -15.85 -18.87 18.13
CA PHE A 584 -14.56 -19.23 18.69
C PHE A 584 -14.43 -18.68 20.13
N LYS A 585 -13.87 -19.50 21.06
CA LYS A 585 -13.74 -19.16 22.48
C LYS A 585 -12.29 -19.24 22.98
N GLY A 586 -11.35 -19.51 22.08
CA GLY A 586 -9.92 -19.54 22.41
C GLY A 586 -9.27 -18.15 22.33
N PRO A 587 -7.94 -18.07 22.51
CA PRO A 587 -7.20 -16.83 22.35
C PRO A 587 -7.19 -16.40 20.89
N LEU A 588 -7.31 -15.09 20.63
CA LEU A 588 -7.52 -14.53 19.29
C LEU A 588 -6.44 -14.97 18.28
N TYR A 589 -5.18 -15.07 18.69
CA TYR A 589 -4.07 -15.52 17.84
C TYR A 589 -4.18 -16.99 17.36
N ALA A 590 -5.05 -17.79 17.96
CA ALA A 590 -5.30 -19.18 17.58
C ALA A 590 -6.59 -19.37 16.79
N CYS A 591 -7.29 -18.29 16.50
CA CYS A 591 -8.55 -18.36 15.76
C CYS A 591 -8.29 -18.65 14.27
N ASP A 592 -8.99 -19.68 13.76
CA ASP A 592 -9.05 -20.05 12.36
C ASP A 592 -10.53 -20.09 11.94
N ILE A 593 -10.91 -19.18 11.04
CA ILE A 593 -12.30 -19.09 10.52
C ILE A 593 -12.52 -19.97 9.29
N TYR A 594 -11.52 -20.71 8.85
CA TYR A 594 -11.65 -21.62 7.69
C TYR A 594 -12.84 -22.56 7.84
N GLY A 595 -13.66 -22.64 6.80
CA GLY A 595 -14.86 -23.46 6.75
C GLY A 595 -16.08 -22.89 7.50
N ASN A 596 -15.97 -21.76 8.18
CA ASN A 596 -17.06 -21.17 8.95
C ASN A 596 -17.96 -20.28 8.08
N LYS A 597 -19.16 -20.79 7.76
CA LYS A 597 -20.10 -20.09 6.89
C LYS A 597 -20.78 -18.86 7.54
N ASP A 598 -20.92 -18.85 8.86
CA ASP A 598 -21.53 -17.72 9.60
C ASP A 598 -20.58 -16.52 9.59
N ALA A 599 -19.29 -16.76 9.86
CA ALA A 599 -18.26 -15.75 9.70
C ALA A 599 -18.21 -15.22 8.25
N GLY A 600 -18.22 -16.12 7.26
CA GLY A 600 -18.21 -15.76 5.85
C GLY A 600 -19.45 -14.98 5.42
N ALA A 601 -20.65 -15.32 5.87
CA ALA A 601 -21.87 -14.58 5.57
C ALA A 601 -21.82 -13.15 6.09
N LYS A 602 -21.31 -12.95 7.30
CA LYS A 602 -21.12 -11.63 7.91
C LYS A 602 -20.06 -10.81 7.15
N PHE A 603 -18.96 -11.45 6.75
CA PHE A 603 -17.91 -10.84 5.95
C PHE A 603 -18.44 -10.38 4.58
N MET A 604 -19.13 -11.26 3.85
CA MET A 604 -19.76 -10.93 2.56
C MET A 604 -20.76 -9.77 2.66
N ALA A 605 -21.52 -9.69 3.76
CA ALA A 605 -22.48 -8.60 3.97
C ALA A 605 -21.79 -7.23 4.04
N MET A 606 -20.60 -7.17 4.63
CA MET A 606 -19.76 -5.96 4.65
C MET A 606 -19.18 -5.69 3.25
N LEU A 607 -18.55 -6.69 2.62
CA LEU A 607 -17.88 -6.52 1.32
C LEU A 607 -18.80 -5.98 0.23
N LYS A 608 -20.08 -6.41 0.22
CA LYS A 608 -21.08 -5.99 -0.78
C LYS A 608 -21.42 -4.50 -0.73
N GLN A 609 -21.10 -3.81 0.36
CA GLN A 609 -21.43 -2.39 0.49
C GLN A 609 -20.52 -1.52 -0.40
N GLY A 610 -19.27 -1.91 -0.61
CA GLY A 610 -18.31 -1.00 -1.26
C GLY A 610 -18.30 0.36 -0.55
N ALA A 611 -18.34 1.45 -1.31
CA ALA A 611 -18.41 2.82 -0.80
C ALA A 611 -19.83 3.39 -0.74
N SER A 612 -20.89 2.56 -0.84
CA SER A 612 -22.28 3.03 -0.90
C SER A 612 -22.76 3.72 0.40
N GLU A 613 -22.11 3.39 1.51
CA GLU A 613 -22.39 3.96 2.83
C GLU A 613 -21.11 4.55 3.43
N PRO A 614 -21.21 5.48 4.40
CA PRO A 614 -20.06 5.89 5.20
C PRO A 614 -19.41 4.69 5.88
N TRP A 615 -18.08 4.69 5.96
CA TRP A 615 -17.33 3.54 6.53
C TRP A 615 -17.78 3.14 7.96
N PRO A 616 -18.24 4.04 8.86
CA PRO A 616 -18.70 3.61 10.19
C PRO A 616 -19.92 2.67 10.11
N ASP A 617 -20.84 2.90 9.15
CA ASP A 617 -22.00 2.07 8.93
C ASP A 617 -21.61 0.69 8.37
N THR A 618 -20.62 0.68 7.47
CA THR A 618 -20.06 -0.55 6.91
C THR A 618 -19.29 -1.35 7.98
N LEU A 619 -18.52 -0.68 8.83
CA LEU A 619 -17.80 -1.29 9.95
C LEU A 619 -18.76 -1.93 10.95
N GLU A 620 -19.85 -1.24 11.30
CA GLU A 620 -20.86 -1.74 12.24
C GLU A 620 -21.50 -3.06 11.78
N LYS A 621 -21.73 -3.23 10.49
CA LYS A 621 -22.27 -4.48 9.92
C LYS A 621 -21.39 -5.70 10.21
N LEU A 622 -20.07 -5.51 10.22
CA LEU A 622 -19.13 -6.59 10.54
C LEU A 622 -18.86 -6.70 12.04
N THR A 623 -18.59 -5.58 12.71
CA THR A 623 -18.02 -5.58 14.06
C THR A 623 -19.04 -5.30 15.16
N GLY A 624 -20.19 -4.75 14.81
CA GLY A 624 -21.19 -4.27 15.78
C GLY A 624 -20.84 -2.92 16.42
N THR A 625 -19.79 -2.25 15.93
CA THR A 625 -19.38 -0.90 16.37
C THR A 625 -19.08 -0.01 15.19
N ARG A 626 -19.37 1.28 15.34
CA ARG A 626 -19.10 2.31 14.32
C ARG A 626 -17.71 2.93 14.43
N GLN A 627 -16.89 2.44 15.35
CA GLN A 627 -15.58 3.02 15.68
C GLN A 627 -14.47 2.01 15.40
N MET A 628 -13.42 2.46 14.73
CA MET A 628 -12.17 1.69 14.63
C MET A 628 -11.57 1.50 16.02
N ASP A 629 -10.96 0.34 16.30
CA ASP A 629 -10.46 -0.01 17.61
C ASP A 629 -9.20 -0.87 17.55
N GLY A 630 -8.14 -0.43 18.25
CA GLY A 630 -6.87 -1.14 18.38
C GLY A 630 -6.85 -2.23 19.44
N SER A 631 -7.92 -2.44 20.22
CA SER A 631 -7.93 -3.42 21.32
C SER A 631 -7.71 -4.85 20.86
N ALA A 632 -8.17 -5.19 19.66
CA ALA A 632 -7.97 -6.52 19.08
C ALA A 632 -6.47 -6.83 18.80
N ILE A 633 -5.65 -5.83 18.47
CA ILE A 633 -4.20 -5.98 18.38
C ILE A 633 -3.62 -6.36 19.75
N ILE A 634 -4.03 -5.64 20.79
CA ILE A 634 -3.53 -5.87 22.15
C ILE A 634 -3.93 -7.27 22.62
N GLU A 635 -5.14 -7.71 22.32
CA GLU A 635 -5.61 -9.08 22.63
C GLU A 635 -4.80 -10.13 21.86
N TYR A 636 -4.56 -9.93 20.57
CA TYR A 636 -3.80 -10.85 19.72
C TYR A 636 -2.36 -11.03 20.21
N PHE A 637 -1.69 -9.94 20.57
CA PHE A 637 -0.30 -9.94 21.03
C PHE A 637 -0.14 -10.02 22.55
N ALA A 638 -1.19 -10.38 23.29
CA ALA A 638 -1.12 -10.45 24.76
C ALA A 638 0.02 -11.35 25.28
N PRO A 639 0.27 -12.56 24.74
CA PRO A 639 1.42 -13.38 25.17
C PRO A 639 2.78 -12.70 24.92
N LEU A 640 2.94 -12.06 23.78
CA LEU A 640 4.17 -11.32 23.47
C LEU A 640 4.32 -10.09 24.38
N MET A 641 3.24 -9.37 24.64
CA MET A 641 3.26 -8.20 25.54
C MET A 641 3.74 -8.59 26.93
N GLU A 642 3.27 -9.72 27.44
CA GLU A 642 3.71 -10.23 28.74
C GLU A 642 5.20 -10.62 28.72
N TYR A 643 5.63 -11.34 27.70
CA TYR A 643 7.04 -11.67 27.49
C TYR A 643 7.92 -10.40 27.42
N LEU A 644 7.52 -9.41 26.63
CA LEU A 644 8.27 -8.15 26.48
C LEU A 644 8.39 -7.41 27.81
N LYS A 645 7.31 -7.30 28.59
CA LYS A 645 7.33 -6.71 29.93
C LYS A 645 8.30 -7.43 30.87
N GLN A 646 8.36 -8.74 30.83
CA GLN A 646 9.31 -9.52 31.62
C GLN A 646 10.75 -9.25 31.19
N GLN A 647 11.04 -9.22 29.88
CA GLN A 647 12.38 -8.97 29.34
C GLN A 647 12.85 -7.53 29.56
N ASN A 648 11.93 -6.60 29.67
CA ASN A 648 12.20 -5.19 29.90
C ASN A 648 12.18 -4.79 31.38
N GLN A 649 11.97 -5.75 32.27
CA GLN A 649 11.95 -5.45 33.69
C GLN A 649 13.27 -4.80 34.15
N GLY A 650 13.18 -3.67 34.84
CA GLY A 650 14.32 -2.88 35.28
C GLY A 650 14.95 -1.97 34.20
N LYS A 651 14.43 -2.00 32.95
CA LYS A 651 14.87 -1.08 31.90
C LYS A 651 13.96 0.15 31.84
N SER A 652 14.50 1.28 31.41
CA SER A 652 13.72 2.48 31.09
C SER A 652 13.20 2.33 29.65
N CYS A 653 11.92 1.98 29.47
CA CYS A 653 11.26 1.96 28.18
C CYS A 653 10.74 3.37 27.81
N GLY A 654 10.48 3.58 26.51
CA GLY A 654 10.32 4.91 25.93
C GLY A 654 11.67 5.54 25.59
N TRP A 655 11.67 6.77 25.20
CA TRP A 655 12.86 7.54 24.79
C TRP A 655 12.69 9.03 25.08
N GLN A 656 13.82 9.73 25.19
CA GLN A 656 13.83 11.18 25.30
C GLN A 656 14.07 11.79 23.92
N LEU A 657 13.37 12.88 23.63
CA LEU A 657 13.55 13.62 22.39
C LEU A 657 14.78 14.51 22.53
N PRO A 658 15.68 14.56 21.52
CA PRO A 658 16.79 15.47 21.51
C PRO A 658 16.34 16.92 21.25
N ASP A 659 17.19 17.88 21.59
CA ASP A 659 16.95 19.30 21.29
C ASP A 659 16.99 19.58 19.78
N ASP A 660 17.86 18.89 19.04
CA ASP A 660 17.97 18.99 17.59
C ASP A 660 17.69 17.63 16.93
N PRO A 661 16.55 17.48 16.25
CA PRO A 661 16.17 16.22 15.60
C PRO A 661 17.03 15.88 14.37
N LEU A 662 17.86 16.80 13.87
CA LEU A 662 18.77 16.56 12.76
C LEU A 662 20.15 16.05 13.22
N ALA A 663 20.41 16.05 14.51
CA ALA A 663 21.65 15.53 15.05
C ALA A 663 21.69 14.00 14.89
N GLY A 664 22.70 13.50 14.19
CA GLY A 664 23.03 12.08 14.21
C GLY A 664 23.55 11.65 15.59
N PRO A 665 23.79 10.34 15.81
CA PRO A 665 24.36 9.85 17.05
C PRO A 665 25.64 10.63 17.38
N SER A 666 25.74 11.12 18.62
CA SER A 666 26.98 11.75 19.06
C SER A 666 28.11 10.74 18.89
N SER A 667 29.10 11.04 18.04
CA SER A 667 30.32 10.22 17.95
C SER A 667 30.88 10.04 19.36
N PRO A 668 31.22 8.81 19.76
CA PRO A 668 31.91 8.65 21.03
C PRO A 668 33.14 9.55 20.99
N THR A 669 33.21 10.47 21.94
CA THR A 669 34.44 11.29 22.14
C THR A 669 35.56 10.30 22.35
N THR A 670 36.45 10.25 21.35
CA THR A 670 37.68 9.45 21.33
C THR A 670 38.58 9.75 22.55
#